data_44d1a50baf12a79118e7f5829d04b3b8
#
_entry.id   44d1a50baf12a79118e7f5829d04b3b8
#
_cell.length_a   1.000
_cell.length_b   1.000
_cell.length_c   1.000
_cell.angle_alpha   90.00
_cell.angle_beta   90.00
_cell.angle_gamma   90.00
#
_symmetry.space_group_name_H-M   'P 1'
#
loop_
_entity.id
_entity.type
_entity.pdbx_description
1 polymer ?
#
loop_
_entity_poly.entity_id
_entity_poly.type
_entity_poly.pdbx_seq_one_letter_code
_entity_poly.pdbx_strand_id
1 'polypeptide(L)'
;MLNRELEVTLNLAFKEARSKRHEFMTVEHLLLALLDNEAAATVLRACGANLDKLKHDLQEFIDSTTPLIPVHDEDRETQPTLGFQRVLQRAVFHVQSSGKREVTGANVLVAIFSEQESQAVFLLKQQSVARIDVVNYIAHGISKVPGHGDHSEGEQDMQDDEGGESSSSGNPLDAYASNLNELARQGRIDPLVGRELEVERVAQILARRRKNNPLLVGEAGVGKTAIAEGLAKRIVDNQVPDLLANSVVYSLDLGALLAGTKYRGDFEKRFKALLGELKKRPHAILFIDEIHTIIGAGAASGGVMDASNLLKPLLSSGDIRCIGSTTFQEFRGIFEKDRALARRFQKVDVSEPSVEDTIGILRGLKGRFEQHHNIEYSDEALRAAAELASRYINDRHMPDKAIDVIDEAGAYQRLQPVESRVKRIEVPQVEDIVAKIARIPPKHVNSSDKELLRNLERDLKLTVFGQDAAIDSLSTAIKLSRAGLKSPDKPVGSFLFAGPTGVGKTEAARQLAKALGIELVRFDMSEYMERHTVSRLIGAPPGYVGFDQGGLLTEAITKQPHCVLLLDEIEKAHPEVFNLLLQVMDHGTLTDNNGRKADFRNVIVIMTTNAGAETAARASIGFTHQDHSSDAMEVIKKSFTPEFRNRLDTIIQFGRLSHEVIKSVVDKFLTELQAQLEDKRVLLEVTDAARSYLAEGGYDAAMGARPMARLIQDKIKRPLAEEILFGELSEHGGVVHIDFKDGEITFDYETTAEMA
;
A
#
# COMPACT_ATOMS: atom_id res chain seq x y z
N MET A 1 9.73 4.01 11.41
CA MET A 1 11.18 3.88 11.25
C MET A 1 11.89 3.64 12.57
N LEU A 2 12.00 4.63 13.47
CA LEU A 2 12.47 4.33 14.83
C LEU A 2 11.35 3.65 15.59
N ASN A 3 11.66 2.65 16.43
CA ASN A 3 10.64 2.10 17.31
C ASN A 3 10.31 3.07 18.45
N ARG A 4 9.14 2.92 19.06
CA ARG A 4 8.64 3.84 20.09
C ARG A 4 9.57 3.93 21.30
N GLU A 5 10.17 2.83 21.69
CA GLU A 5 11.10 2.75 22.82
C GLU A 5 12.37 3.60 22.56
N LEU A 6 12.96 3.46 21.36
CA LEU A 6 14.13 4.23 20.96
C LEU A 6 13.81 5.73 20.84
N GLU A 7 12.63 6.11 20.36
CA GLU A 7 12.20 7.51 20.32
C GLU A 7 12.12 8.12 21.72
N VAL A 8 11.56 7.39 22.68
CA VAL A 8 11.51 7.83 24.08
C VAL A 8 12.94 7.97 24.64
N THR A 9 13.81 6.98 24.39
CA THR A 9 15.22 6.99 24.82
C THR A 9 15.96 8.23 24.28
N LEU A 10 15.82 8.53 23.00
CA LEU A 10 16.44 9.70 22.38
C LEU A 10 15.90 11.02 22.95
N ASN A 11 14.59 11.12 23.13
CA ASN A 11 13.96 12.32 23.71
C ASN A 11 14.42 12.57 25.15
N LEU A 12 14.58 11.50 25.95
CA LEU A 12 15.13 11.60 27.31
C LEU A 12 16.57 12.06 27.28
N ALA A 13 17.41 11.53 26.40
CA ALA A 13 18.80 11.95 26.23
C ALA A 13 18.92 13.42 25.86
N PHE A 14 18.10 13.92 24.92
CA PHE A 14 18.04 15.35 24.59
C PHE A 14 17.62 16.21 25.78
N LYS A 15 16.60 15.76 26.50
CA LYS A 15 16.12 16.46 27.69
C LYS A 15 17.19 16.55 28.79
N GLU A 16 17.94 15.47 29.01
CA GLU A 16 19.02 15.40 29.98
C GLU A 16 20.20 16.32 29.59
N ALA A 17 20.67 16.22 28.34
CA ALA A 17 21.73 17.08 27.83
C ALA A 17 21.34 18.57 27.93
N ARG A 18 20.10 18.92 27.62
CA ARG A 18 19.57 20.28 27.75
C ARG A 18 19.48 20.74 29.22
N SER A 19 19.05 19.83 30.13
CA SER A 19 18.99 20.15 31.55
C SER A 19 20.36 20.43 32.19
N LYS A 20 21.38 19.72 31.69
CA LYS A 20 22.80 19.93 32.07
C LYS A 20 23.46 21.06 31.29
N ARG A 21 22.73 21.70 30.35
CA ARG A 21 23.22 22.82 29.50
C ARG A 21 24.41 22.45 28.62
N HIS A 22 24.51 21.19 28.18
CA HIS A 22 25.54 20.76 27.26
C HIS A 22 25.31 21.40 25.86
N GLU A 23 26.38 21.96 25.29
CA GLU A 23 26.34 22.61 23.97
C GLU A 23 26.13 21.56 22.87
N PHE A 24 26.75 20.39 23.02
CA PHE A 24 26.71 19.33 22.03
C PHE A 24 26.19 18.02 22.60
N MET A 25 25.42 17.30 21.78
CA MET A 25 25.00 15.93 22.02
C MET A 25 25.91 15.00 21.22
N THR A 26 26.73 14.21 21.91
CA THR A 26 27.78 13.36 21.35
C THR A 26 27.34 11.88 21.29
N VAL A 27 28.19 11.02 20.72
CA VAL A 27 27.98 9.56 20.68
C VAL A 27 27.95 8.97 22.11
N GLU A 28 28.70 9.54 23.03
CA GLU A 28 28.73 9.15 24.45
C GLU A 28 27.37 9.38 25.14
N HIS A 29 26.71 10.50 24.86
CA HIS A 29 25.33 10.74 25.33
C HIS A 29 24.37 9.72 24.76
N LEU A 30 24.55 9.32 23.49
CA LEU A 30 23.73 8.30 22.85
C LEU A 30 23.92 6.94 23.51
N LEU A 31 25.16 6.51 23.75
CA LEU A 31 25.44 5.27 24.44
C LEU A 31 24.91 5.29 25.87
N LEU A 32 25.07 6.38 26.60
CA LEU A 32 24.53 6.54 27.95
C LEU A 32 23.02 6.32 27.99
N ALA A 33 22.30 6.95 27.06
CA ALA A 33 20.86 6.77 26.95
C ALA A 33 20.45 5.32 26.56
N LEU A 34 21.25 4.66 25.73
CA LEU A 34 21.00 3.27 25.35
C LEU A 34 21.20 2.27 26.50
N LEU A 35 21.94 2.62 27.56
CA LEU A 35 22.03 1.77 28.73
C LEU A 35 20.70 1.60 29.48
N ASP A 36 19.82 2.60 29.36
CA ASP A 36 18.47 2.60 29.93
C ASP A 36 17.41 2.07 28.92
N ASN A 37 17.82 1.71 27.69
CA ASN A 37 16.96 1.09 26.67
C ASN A 37 16.99 -0.44 26.84
N GLU A 38 15.83 -1.08 26.99
CA GLU A 38 15.73 -2.50 27.31
C GLU A 38 16.39 -3.40 26.25
N ALA A 39 16.16 -3.08 24.96
CA ALA A 39 16.71 -3.84 23.84
C ALA A 39 18.24 -3.73 23.79
N ALA A 40 18.83 -2.56 23.97
CA ALA A 40 20.29 -2.38 23.95
C ALA A 40 20.94 -2.91 25.23
N ALA A 41 20.35 -2.70 26.39
CA ALA A 41 20.84 -3.19 27.67
C ALA A 41 20.89 -4.73 27.72
N THR A 42 19.90 -5.41 27.15
CA THR A 42 19.87 -6.88 27.04
C THR A 42 21.03 -7.39 26.19
N VAL A 43 21.31 -6.77 25.05
CA VAL A 43 22.45 -7.11 24.17
C VAL A 43 23.77 -6.94 24.93
N LEU A 44 23.97 -5.78 25.60
CA LEU A 44 25.19 -5.51 26.34
C LEU A 44 25.43 -6.50 27.50
N ARG A 45 24.38 -6.89 28.23
CA ARG A 45 24.48 -7.93 29.27
C ARG A 45 24.86 -9.29 28.67
N ALA A 46 24.27 -9.65 27.55
CA ALA A 46 24.58 -10.90 26.85
C ALA A 46 26.03 -10.94 26.33
N CYS A 47 26.60 -9.76 25.99
CA CYS A 47 28.00 -9.61 25.61
C CYS A 47 28.96 -9.52 26.84
N GLY A 48 28.43 -9.57 28.08
CA GLY A 48 29.24 -9.56 29.28
C GLY A 48 29.60 -8.17 29.80
N ALA A 49 28.95 -7.09 29.36
CA ALA A 49 29.18 -5.74 29.84
C ALA A 49 28.66 -5.52 31.27
N ASN A 50 29.40 -4.81 32.08
CA ASN A 50 28.94 -4.26 33.35
C ASN A 50 28.31 -2.88 33.13
N LEU A 51 26.97 -2.82 33.08
CA LEU A 51 26.23 -1.61 32.75
C LEU A 51 26.45 -0.49 33.76
N ASP A 52 26.56 -0.80 35.07
CA ASP A 52 26.72 0.19 36.11
C ASP A 52 28.08 0.91 36.02
N LYS A 53 29.14 0.13 35.75
CA LYS A 53 30.50 0.66 35.51
C LYS A 53 30.51 1.51 34.25
N LEU A 54 29.93 0.99 33.14
CA LEU A 54 29.88 1.73 31.88
C LEU A 54 29.10 3.04 31.99
N LYS A 55 28.01 3.03 32.75
CA LYS A 55 27.21 4.23 33.02
C LYS A 55 28.01 5.28 33.82
N HIS A 56 28.74 4.85 34.82
CA HIS A 56 29.60 5.75 35.63
C HIS A 56 30.71 6.36 34.79
N ASP A 57 31.45 5.52 34.03
CA ASP A 57 32.59 5.99 33.21
C ASP A 57 32.12 6.96 32.09
N LEU A 58 30.94 6.69 31.47
CA LEU A 58 30.34 7.60 30.49
C LEU A 58 29.90 8.93 31.10
N GLN A 59 29.28 8.92 32.27
CA GLN A 59 28.84 10.13 32.95
C GLN A 59 30.03 11.01 33.33
N GLU A 60 31.09 10.42 33.91
CA GLU A 60 32.30 11.13 34.28
C GLU A 60 32.97 11.77 33.05
N PHE A 61 33.05 11.03 31.94
CA PHE A 61 33.61 11.56 30.70
C PHE A 61 32.78 12.70 30.12
N ILE A 62 31.46 12.54 30.02
CA ILE A 62 30.54 13.55 29.49
C ILE A 62 30.63 14.83 30.31
N ASP A 63 30.57 14.73 31.66
CA ASP A 63 30.58 15.88 32.55
C ASP A 63 31.94 16.61 32.55
N SER A 64 33.06 15.91 32.25
CA SER A 64 34.38 16.48 32.17
C SER A 64 34.79 17.11 30.84
N THR A 65 34.19 16.62 29.71
CA THR A 65 34.66 16.98 28.37
C THR A 65 33.66 17.79 27.56
N THR A 66 32.35 17.75 27.91
CA THR A 66 31.31 18.40 27.09
C THR A 66 31.26 19.92 27.43
N PRO A 67 31.41 20.82 26.44
CA PRO A 67 31.26 22.26 26.66
C PRO A 67 29.84 22.60 27.14
N LEU A 68 29.76 23.55 28.07
CA LEU A 68 28.50 24.05 28.63
C LEU A 68 28.08 25.35 27.95
N ILE A 69 26.80 25.48 27.64
CA ILE A 69 26.23 26.75 27.16
C ILE A 69 26.33 27.82 28.27
N PRO A 70 26.91 29.00 27.99
CA PRO A 70 27.04 30.07 28.96
C PRO A 70 25.68 30.51 29.53
N VAL A 71 25.67 30.93 30.84
CA VAL A 71 24.41 31.26 31.54
C VAL A 71 23.68 32.47 30.92
N HIS A 72 24.38 33.30 30.14
CA HIS A 72 23.82 34.47 29.49
C HIS A 72 23.29 34.26 28.07
N ASP A 73 23.40 33.05 27.53
CA ASP A 73 22.99 32.73 26.15
C ASP A 73 21.75 31.82 26.20
N GLU A 74 20.57 32.41 26.40
CA GLU A 74 19.30 31.70 26.52
C GLU A 74 18.76 31.20 25.16
N ASP A 75 19.25 31.75 24.05
CA ASP A 75 18.80 31.42 22.68
C ASP A 75 19.53 30.22 22.07
N ARG A 76 20.61 29.73 22.70
CA ARG A 76 21.42 28.63 22.17
C ARG A 76 20.89 27.28 22.63
N GLU A 77 20.51 26.43 21.66
CA GLU A 77 20.03 25.09 21.95
C GLU A 77 21.14 24.02 21.80
N THR A 78 21.03 22.94 22.57
CA THR A 78 21.89 21.76 22.45
C THR A 78 21.82 21.18 21.03
N GLN A 79 22.94 21.04 20.34
CA GLN A 79 23.02 20.56 18.97
C GLN A 79 23.63 19.15 18.88
N PRO A 80 23.08 18.22 18.08
CA PRO A 80 23.68 16.92 17.85
C PRO A 80 24.96 17.07 17.01
N THR A 81 26.03 16.40 17.42
CA THR A 81 27.27 16.33 16.65
C THR A 81 27.12 15.52 15.37
N LEU A 82 28.02 15.73 14.43
CA LEU A 82 28.05 14.94 13.18
C LEU A 82 28.18 13.43 13.45
N GLY A 83 28.98 13.03 14.44
CA GLY A 83 29.11 11.63 14.87
C GLY A 83 27.79 11.05 15.35
N PHE A 84 27.04 11.79 16.18
CA PHE A 84 25.71 11.38 16.63
C PHE A 84 24.74 11.16 15.46
N GLN A 85 24.70 12.10 14.51
CA GLN A 85 23.86 12.00 13.33
C GLN A 85 24.24 10.81 12.42
N ARG A 86 25.54 10.59 12.20
CA ARG A 86 26.04 9.45 11.40
C ARG A 86 25.64 8.11 12.00
N VAL A 87 25.74 7.96 13.32
CA VAL A 87 25.35 6.73 14.00
C VAL A 87 23.87 6.41 13.76
N LEU A 88 22.99 7.38 13.94
CA LEU A 88 21.55 7.18 13.69
C LEU A 88 21.26 6.87 12.21
N GLN A 89 21.90 7.56 11.29
CA GLN A 89 21.76 7.31 9.87
C GLN A 89 22.18 5.87 9.49
N ARG A 90 23.35 5.42 9.99
CA ARG A 90 23.82 4.06 9.77
C ARG A 90 22.87 3.00 10.33
N ALA A 91 22.32 3.21 11.52
CA ALA A 91 21.34 2.31 12.11
C ALA A 91 20.09 2.20 11.24
N VAL A 92 19.58 3.32 10.69
CA VAL A 92 18.43 3.33 9.78
C VAL A 92 18.72 2.57 8.49
N PHE A 93 19.89 2.81 7.87
CA PHE A 93 20.25 2.11 6.63
C PHE A 93 20.43 0.61 6.83
N HIS A 94 21.09 0.23 7.92
CA HIS A 94 21.28 -1.16 8.27
C HIS A 94 19.95 -1.92 8.38
N VAL A 95 18.99 -1.35 9.08
CA VAL A 95 17.65 -1.95 9.25
C VAL A 95 16.89 -2.01 7.92
N GLN A 96 16.99 -0.96 7.09
CA GLN A 96 16.38 -0.96 5.76
C GLN A 96 16.99 -2.00 4.82
N SER A 97 18.30 -2.18 4.86
CA SER A 97 19.02 -3.14 4.02
C SER A 97 18.78 -4.59 4.44
N SER A 98 18.59 -4.83 5.75
CA SER A 98 18.24 -6.15 6.29
C SER A 98 16.73 -6.50 6.20
N GLY A 99 15.92 -5.66 5.55
CA GLY A 99 14.48 -5.90 5.35
C GLY A 99 13.61 -5.74 6.62
N LYS A 100 14.20 -5.34 7.73
CA LYS A 100 13.47 -5.07 8.98
C LYS A 100 12.70 -3.75 8.90
N ARG A 101 11.59 -3.63 9.63
CA ARG A 101 10.68 -2.48 9.52
C ARG A 101 10.99 -1.34 10.49
N GLU A 102 11.60 -1.64 11.64
CA GLU A 102 11.81 -0.69 12.72
C GLU A 102 13.24 -0.74 13.24
N VAL A 103 13.80 0.44 13.55
CA VAL A 103 15.13 0.61 14.16
C VAL A 103 14.98 0.54 15.67
N THR A 104 15.67 -0.42 16.29
CA THR A 104 15.69 -0.63 17.75
C THR A 104 16.95 -0.06 18.37
N GLY A 105 17.00 0.05 19.71
CA GLY A 105 18.20 0.43 20.44
C GLY A 105 19.40 -0.48 20.15
N ALA A 106 19.15 -1.77 19.94
CA ALA A 106 20.18 -2.73 19.56
C ALA A 106 20.84 -2.41 18.21
N ASN A 107 20.06 -1.94 17.21
CA ASN A 107 20.61 -1.54 15.92
C ASN A 107 21.45 -0.27 16.02
N VAL A 108 21.06 0.67 16.88
CA VAL A 108 21.85 1.88 17.15
C VAL A 108 23.16 1.52 17.88
N LEU A 109 23.13 0.56 18.80
CA LEU A 109 24.32 0.06 19.49
C LEU A 109 25.35 -0.48 18.49
N VAL A 110 24.94 -1.29 17.51
CA VAL A 110 25.84 -1.77 16.43
C VAL A 110 26.44 -0.61 15.65
N ALA A 111 25.64 0.41 15.34
CA ALA A 111 26.11 1.55 14.57
C ALA A 111 27.13 2.43 15.35
N ILE A 112 27.07 2.48 16.68
CA ILE A 112 28.05 3.20 17.52
C ILE A 112 29.47 2.70 17.27
N PHE A 113 29.68 1.40 17.11
CA PHE A 113 31.00 0.83 16.85
C PHE A 113 31.67 1.33 15.56
N SER A 114 30.91 1.95 14.67
CA SER A 114 31.46 2.53 13.44
C SER A 114 32.18 3.85 13.66
N GLU A 115 31.99 4.50 14.82
CA GLU A 115 32.72 5.72 15.23
C GLU A 115 33.93 5.31 16.09
N GLN A 116 34.94 4.71 15.48
CA GLN A 116 36.09 4.07 16.15
C GLN A 116 36.88 5.03 17.06
N GLU A 117 36.88 6.32 16.74
CA GLU A 117 37.58 7.34 17.51
C GLU A 117 36.76 7.88 18.71
N SER A 118 35.52 7.41 18.90
CA SER A 118 34.68 7.85 20.01
C SER A 118 35.10 7.17 21.32
N GLN A 119 34.99 7.96 22.44
CA GLN A 119 35.22 7.42 23.77
C GLN A 119 34.17 6.33 24.12
N ALA A 120 32.97 6.39 23.53
CA ALA A 120 31.96 5.37 23.68
C ALA A 120 32.47 3.98 23.25
N VAL A 121 33.10 3.89 22.08
CA VAL A 121 33.67 2.64 21.57
C VAL A 121 34.87 2.20 22.40
N PHE A 122 35.72 3.13 22.85
CA PHE A 122 36.84 2.81 23.72
C PHE A 122 36.36 2.16 25.05
N LEU A 123 35.34 2.71 25.69
CA LEU A 123 34.79 2.17 26.93
C LEU A 123 34.15 0.78 26.74
N LEU A 124 33.47 0.55 25.61
CA LEU A 124 32.93 -0.77 25.24
C LEU A 124 34.06 -1.77 25.04
N LYS A 125 35.11 -1.43 24.32
CA LYS A 125 36.31 -2.30 24.12
C LYS A 125 37.02 -2.58 25.44
N GLN A 126 37.12 -1.60 26.36
CA GLN A 126 37.70 -1.79 27.68
C GLN A 126 36.97 -2.85 28.53
N GLN A 127 35.68 -3.03 28.28
CA GLN A 127 34.86 -4.08 28.88
C GLN A 127 34.83 -5.37 28.06
N SER A 128 35.73 -5.52 27.07
CA SER A 128 35.83 -6.67 26.18
C SER A 128 34.55 -6.93 25.36
N VAL A 129 33.79 -5.89 25.04
CA VAL A 129 32.64 -5.94 24.16
C VAL A 129 33.08 -5.51 22.76
N ALA A 130 33.13 -6.46 21.83
CA ALA A 130 33.45 -6.20 20.44
C ALA A 130 32.17 -6.08 19.60
N ARG A 131 32.28 -5.39 18.46
CA ARG A 131 31.15 -5.22 17.52
C ARG A 131 30.59 -6.58 17.09
N ILE A 132 31.47 -7.55 16.86
CA ILE A 132 31.08 -8.91 16.41
C ILE A 132 30.24 -9.63 17.46
N ASP A 133 30.50 -9.46 18.75
CA ASP A 133 29.72 -10.05 19.84
C ASP A 133 28.27 -9.54 19.79
N VAL A 134 28.13 -8.22 19.60
CA VAL A 134 26.83 -7.55 19.52
C VAL A 134 26.03 -8.01 18.29
N VAL A 135 26.70 -8.09 17.14
CA VAL A 135 26.08 -8.56 15.88
C VAL A 135 25.67 -10.03 15.99
N ASN A 136 26.53 -10.91 16.51
CA ASN A 136 26.23 -12.33 16.70
C ASN A 136 25.05 -12.57 17.65
N TYR A 137 24.92 -11.75 18.71
CA TYR A 137 23.77 -11.85 19.59
C TYR A 137 22.47 -11.39 18.91
N ILE A 138 22.49 -10.30 18.18
CA ILE A 138 21.30 -9.76 17.49
C ILE A 138 20.84 -10.66 16.33
N ALA A 139 21.80 -11.24 15.57
CA ALA A 139 21.51 -12.06 14.39
C ALA A 139 21.21 -13.52 14.73
N HIS A 140 21.92 -14.08 15.70
CA HIS A 140 21.92 -15.53 15.97
C HIS A 140 21.60 -15.91 17.42
N GLY A 141 21.36 -14.95 18.32
CA GLY A 141 21.10 -15.21 19.74
C GLY A 141 22.30 -15.79 20.51
N ILE A 142 23.50 -15.72 19.94
CA ILE A 142 24.71 -16.31 20.57
C ILE A 142 25.20 -15.36 21.67
N SER A 143 25.05 -15.81 22.92
CA SER A 143 25.53 -15.07 24.10
C SER A 143 26.97 -15.44 24.42
N LYS A 144 27.78 -14.47 24.83
CA LYS A 144 29.14 -14.67 25.32
C LYS A 144 29.14 -15.21 26.76
N VAL A 145 28.02 -15.07 27.49
CA VAL A 145 27.83 -15.58 28.85
C VAL A 145 26.90 -16.81 28.81
N PRO A 146 27.26 -17.97 29.37
CA PRO A 146 26.43 -19.17 29.34
C PRO A 146 25.17 -19.00 30.20
N GLY A 147 23.95 -19.08 29.59
CA GLY A 147 22.72 -19.19 30.39
C GLY A 147 21.40 -18.57 29.85
N HIS A 148 21.32 -18.01 28.67
CA HIS A 148 20.04 -17.47 28.15
C HIS A 148 19.87 -17.80 26.67
N GLY A 149 19.01 -18.78 26.35
CA GLY A 149 18.52 -19.07 25.00
C GLY A 149 17.08 -19.56 25.07
N ASP A 150 16.22 -19.04 24.22
CA ASP A 150 14.81 -19.41 24.16
C ASP A 150 14.42 -20.04 22.81
N HIS A 151 13.47 -20.98 22.83
CA HIS A 151 13.16 -21.95 21.78
C HIS A 151 11.90 -21.58 20.97
N SER A 152 11.88 -22.04 19.72
CA SER A 152 10.73 -21.98 18.79
C SER A 152 10.23 -23.39 18.43
N GLU A 153 8.93 -23.56 18.27
CA GLU A 153 8.21 -24.71 17.66
C GLU A 153 7.06 -24.13 16.81
N GLY A 154 6.58 -24.64 15.70
CA GLY A 154 6.61 -25.92 15.01
C GLY A 154 5.26 -26.10 14.28
N GLU A 155 5.26 -26.46 13.00
CA GLU A 155 4.09 -26.59 12.09
C GLU A 155 3.34 -27.92 12.27
N GLN A 156 2.03 -27.95 11.86
CA GLN A 156 1.35 -29.19 11.43
C GLN A 156 0.16 -28.97 10.48
N ASP A 157 0.12 -29.84 9.45
CA ASP A 157 -0.86 -30.03 8.37
C ASP A 157 -2.21 -30.63 8.80
N MET A 158 -3.27 -30.43 8.00
CA MET A 158 -4.36 -31.41 7.83
C MET A 158 -5.07 -31.38 6.47
N GLN A 159 -5.46 -32.58 6.08
CA GLN A 159 -5.90 -33.11 4.79
C GLN A 159 -7.41 -32.99 4.50
N ASP A 160 -7.72 -33.23 3.22
CA ASP A 160 -9.03 -33.33 2.55
C ASP A 160 -9.90 -34.51 3.00
N ASP A 161 -11.21 -34.40 2.69
CA ASP A 161 -12.05 -35.59 2.42
C ASP A 161 -13.23 -35.28 1.46
N GLU A 162 -13.46 -36.21 0.54
CA GLU A 162 -14.46 -36.18 -0.54
C GLU A 162 -15.72 -37.04 -0.24
N GLY A 163 -16.85 -36.66 -0.85
CA GLY A 163 -17.75 -37.66 -1.49
C GLY A 163 -19.18 -37.77 -1.03
N GLY A 164 -20.09 -37.78 -2.00
CA GLY A 164 -21.37 -38.47 -1.89
C GLY A 164 -22.59 -37.88 -2.60
N GLU A 165 -22.98 -38.48 -3.72
CA GLU A 165 -24.22 -38.22 -4.49
C GLU A 165 -25.48 -38.80 -3.81
N SER A 166 -26.61 -38.09 -3.96
CA SER A 166 -27.92 -38.77 -3.96
C SER A 166 -28.99 -37.99 -4.73
N SER A 167 -29.64 -38.67 -5.63
CA SER A 167 -30.77 -38.23 -6.44
C SER A 167 -32.09 -38.29 -5.66
N SER A 168 -32.93 -37.25 -5.74
CA SER A 168 -34.33 -37.29 -5.34
C SER A 168 -35.22 -36.64 -6.40
N SER A 169 -36.27 -37.36 -6.79
CA SER A 169 -37.36 -36.91 -7.64
C SER A 169 -38.24 -35.88 -6.93
N GLY A 170 -37.92 -34.59 -7.10
CA GLY A 170 -38.66 -33.47 -6.55
C GLY A 170 -39.25 -32.59 -7.68
N ASN A 171 -40.25 -31.76 -7.35
CA ASN A 171 -40.83 -30.77 -8.24
C ASN A 171 -39.69 -29.87 -8.81
N PRO A 172 -39.59 -29.70 -10.16
CA PRO A 172 -38.54 -28.91 -10.79
C PRO A 172 -38.38 -27.50 -10.24
N LEU A 173 -39.43 -26.92 -9.66
CA LEU A 173 -39.43 -25.59 -9.06
C LEU A 173 -38.67 -25.58 -7.76
N ASP A 174 -38.82 -26.61 -6.93
CA ASP A 174 -38.15 -26.72 -5.62
C ASP A 174 -36.69 -27.15 -5.79
N ALA A 175 -36.35 -27.79 -6.92
CA ALA A 175 -34.98 -28.21 -7.26
C ALA A 175 -34.12 -27.05 -7.85
N TYR A 176 -34.72 -26.10 -8.56
CA TYR A 176 -33.98 -25.09 -9.34
C TYR A 176 -34.39 -23.64 -9.04
N ALA A 177 -35.32 -23.39 -8.12
CA ALA A 177 -35.71 -22.05 -7.72
C ALA A 177 -36.06 -21.95 -6.23
N SER A 178 -35.64 -20.87 -5.60
CA SER A 178 -35.94 -20.58 -4.21
C SER A 178 -37.17 -19.69 -4.08
N ASN A 179 -38.13 -20.05 -3.22
CA ASN A 179 -39.31 -19.22 -2.95
C ASN A 179 -38.95 -18.10 -1.96
N LEU A 180 -38.78 -16.86 -2.48
CA LEU A 180 -38.40 -15.71 -1.68
C LEU A 180 -39.47 -15.32 -0.65
N ASN A 181 -40.77 -15.51 -0.95
CA ASN A 181 -41.83 -15.21 0.01
C ASN A 181 -41.76 -16.17 1.23
N GLU A 182 -41.36 -17.40 1.03
CA GLU A 182 -41.19 -18.36 2.11
C GLU A 182 -39.95 -18.02 2.98
N LEU A 183 -38.87 -17.67 2.34
CA LEU A 183 -37.68 -17.16 3.04
C LEU A 183 -37.98 -15.88 3.83
N ALA A 184 -38.85 -15.01 3.31
CA ALA A 184 -39.31 -13.82 4.04
C ALA A 184 -40.13 -14.19 5.29
N ARG A 185 -41.07 -15.15 5.20
CA ARG A 185 -41.86 -15.65 6.35
C ARG A 185 -40.97 -16.27 7.43
N GLN A 186 -39.90 -16.95 7.01
CA GLN A 186 -38.92 -17.56 7.91
C GLN A 186 -37.95 -16.51 8.53
N GLY A 187 -38.09 -15.25 8.17
CA GLY A 187 -37.18 -14.18 8.63
C GLY A 187 -35.77 -14.28 8.06
N ARG A 188 -35.54 -15.01 6.96
CA ARG A 188 -34.23 -15.23 6.36
C ARG A 188 -33.83 -14.16 5.33
N ILE A 189 -34.75 -13.25 4.97
CA ILE A 189 -34.48 -12.11 4.09
C ILE A 189 -34.10 -10.89 4.91
N ASP A 190 -33.08 -10.19 4.46
CA ASP A 190 -32.59 -8.97 5.07
C ASP A 190 -33.57 -7.81 4.94
N PRO A 191 -33.62 -6.88 5.90
CA PRO A 191 -34.46 -5.69 5.77
C PRO A 191 -33.96 -4.80 4.63
N LEU A 192 -34.86 -4.44 3.73
CA LEU A 192 -34.55 -3.48 2.65
C LEU A 192 -34.62 -2.05 3.19
N VAL A 193 -33.53 -1.31 3.04
CA VAL A 193 -33.41 0.09 3.49
C VAL A 193 -33.02 0.98 2.32
N GLY A 194 -33.67 2.12 2.15
CA GLY A 194 -33.29 3.16 1.20
C GLY A 194 -33.54 2.83 -0.29
N ARG A 195 -34.39 1.84 -0.60
CA ARG A 195 -34.74 1.42 -1.97
C ARG A 195 -36.26 1.46 -2.27
N GLU A 196 -36.96 2.30 -1.57
CA GLU A 196 -38.41 2.41 -1.68
C GLU A 196 -38.88 2.78 -3.08
N LEU A 197 -38.17 3.71 -3.74
CA LEU A 197 -38.47 4.18 -5.09
C LEU A 197 -38.28 3.11 -6.15
N GLU A 198 -37.19 2.34 -6.05
CA GLU A 198 -36.89 1.26 -6.98
C GLU A 198 -37.94 0.12 -6.84
N VAL A 199 -38.29 -0.26 -5.61
CA VAL A 199 -39.32 -1.29 -5.38
C VAL A 199 -40.68 -0.83 -5.88
N GLU A 200 -41.10 0.41 -5.63
CA GLU A 200 -42.31 0.97 -6.16
C GLU A 200 -42.30 0.97 -7.68
N ARG A 201 -41.17 1.34 -8.29
CA ARG A 201 -41.02 1.32 -9.75
C ARG A 201 -41.11 -0.09 -10.32
N VAL A 202 -40.51 -1.09 -9.67
CA VAL A 202 -40.63 -2.51 -10.04
C VAL A 202 -42.11 -2.95 -9.95
N ALA A 203 -42.80 -2.63 -8.87
CA ALA A 203 -44.22 -2.95 -8.70
C ALA A 203 -45.09 -2.30 -9.78
N GLN A 204 -44.86 -1.04 -10.12
CA GLN A 204 -45.54 -0.34 -11.20
C GLN A 204 -45.34 -1.02 -12.56
N ILE A 205 -44.10 -1.47 -12.85
CA ILE A 205 -43.79 -2.15 -14.12
C ILE A 205 -44.50 -3.50 -14.18
N LEU A 206 -44.43 -4.31 -13.09
CA LEU A 206 -45.11 -5.60 -13.00
C LEU A 206 -46.63 -5.50 -13.18
N ALA A 207 -47.24 -4.36 -12.82
CA ALA A 207 -48.68 -4.07 -13.00
C ALA A 207 -49.04 -3.70 -14.46
N ARG A 208 -48.12 -3.45 -15.35
CA ARG A 208 -48.38 -3.03 -16.74
C ARG A 208 -48.91 -4.18 -17.58
N ARG A 209 -49.72 -3.81 -18.59
CA ARG A 209 -50.24 -4.78 -19.56
C ARG A 209 -49.16 -5.28 -20.54
N ARG A 210 -48.20 -4.44 -20.88
CA ARG A 210 -47.07 -4.77 -21.80
C ARG A 210 -45.78 -4.19 -21.21
N LYS A 211 -44.63 -4.79 -21.55
CA LYS A 211 -43.32 -4.46 -20.97
C LYS A 211 -43.40 -4.51 -19.44
N ASN A 212 -44.02 -5.59 -18.94
CA ASN A 212 -44.28 -5.81 -17.53
C ASN A 212 -43.13 -6.59 -16.83
N ASN A 213 -41.95 -6.68 -17.46
CA ASN A 213 -40.78 -7.31 -16.89
C ASN A 213 -39.76 -6.21 -16.56
N PRO A 214 -39.52 -5.89 -15.29
CA PRO A 214 -38.46 -4.96 -14.89
C PRO A 214 -37.09 -5.58 -15.08
N LEU A 215 -36.13 -4.78 -15.54
CA LEU A 215 -34.72 -5.12 -15.61
C LEU A 215 -33.93 -4.15 -14.75
N LEU A 216 -33.41 -4.64 -13.63
CA LEU A 216 -32.57 -3.90 -12.70
C LEU A 216 -31.17 -3.76 -13.31
N VAL A 217 -30.75 -2.53 -13.61
CA VAL A 217 -29.46 -2.27 -14.23
C VAL A 217 -28.62 -1.39 -13.30
N GLY A 218 -27.46 -1.87 -12.90
CA GLY A 218 -26.56 -1.16 -11.98
C GLY A 218 -25.25 -1.92 -11.81
N GLU A 219 -24.26 -1.29 -11.25
CA GLU A 219 -22.96 -1.94 -11.01
C GLU A 219 -23.07 -3.14 -10.05
N ALA A 220 -22.04 -3.98 -9.99
CA ALA A 220 -22.00 -5.09 -9.06
C ALA A 220 -21.96 -4.56 -7.61
N GLY A 221 -22.67 -5.24 -6.69
CA GLY A 221 -22.68 -4.88 -5.27
C GLY A 221 -23.57 -3.68 -4.87
N VAL A 222 -24.36 -3.09 -5.80
CA VAL A 222 -25.27 -1.96 -5.45
C VAL A 222 -26.59 -2.39 -4.82
N GLY A 223 -26.83 -3.69 -4.63
CA GLY A 223 -28.03 -4.22 -3.99
C GLY A 223 -29.20 -4.54 -4.92
N LYS A 224 -28.94 -4.94 -6.18
CA LYS A 224 -29.99 -5.35 -7.14
C LYS A 224 -30.82 -6.54 -6.65
N THR A 225 -30.17 -7.56 -6.11
CA THR A 225 -30.81 -8.76 -5.55
C THR A 225 -31.69 -8.41 -4.35
N ALA A 226 -31.23 -7.52 -3.48
CA ALA A 226 -31.97 -7.03 -2.32
C ALA A 226 -33.33 -6.36 -2.70
N ILE A 227 -33.44 -5.75 -3.88
CA ILE A 227 -34.70 -5.16 -4.37
C ILE A 227 -35.77 -6.26 -4.63
N ALA A 228 -35.37 -7.40 -5.22
CA ALA A 228 -36.26 -8.52 -5.45
C ALA A 228 -36.69 -9.21 -4.14
N GLU A 229 -35.75 -9.38 -3.22
CA GLU A 229 -35.99 -9.90 -1.88
C GLU A 229 -36.88 -8.97 -1.06
N GLY A 230 -36.62 -7.66 -1.11
CA GLY A 230 -37.45 -6.65 -0.47
C GLY A 230 -38.88 -6.59 -1.01
N LEU A 231 -39.06 -6.78 -2.33
CA LEU A 231 -40.40 -6.91 -2.91
C LEU A 231 -41.12 -8.14 -2.35
N ALA A 232 -40.45 -9.30 -2.28
CA ALA A 232 -41.03 -10.52 -1.70
C ALA A 232 -41.46 -10.31 -0.23
N LYS A 233 -40.63 -9.62 0.56
CA LYS A 233 -40.93 -9.28 1.95
C LYS A 233 -42.14 -8.35 2.04
N ARG A 234 -42.20 -7.29 1.22
CA ARG A 234 -43.39 -6.37 1.16
C ARG A 234 -44.67 -7.09 0.75
N ILE A 235 -44.58 -8.10 -0.14
CA ILE A 235 -45.74 -8.93 -0.48
C ILE A 235 -46.22 -9.71 0.76
N VAL A 236 -45.31 -10.32 1.49
CA VAL A 236 -45.63 -11.07 2.72
C VAL A 236 -46.22 -10.16 3.81
N ASP A 237 -45.68 -8.96 3.93
CA ASP A 237 -46.12 -7.95 4.92
C ASP A 237 -47.40 -7.19 4.47
N ASN A 238 -48.01 -7.55 3.33
CA ASN A 238 -49.16 -6.86 2.72
C ASN A 238 -48.92 -5.36 2.44
N GLN A 239 -47.71 -4.96 2.12
CA GLN A 239 -47.29 -3.59 1.83
C GLN A 239 -47.18 -3.32 0.32
N VAL A 240 -47.95 -4.02 -0.50
CA VAL A 240 -47.98 -3.89 -1.95
C VAL A 240 -49.40 -3.63 -2.45
N PRO A 241 -49.59 -3.07 -3.66
CA PRO A 241 -50.95 -2.93 -4.26
C PRO A 241 -51.66 -4.28 -4.39
N ASP A 242 -52.98 -4.30 -4.32
CA ASP A 242 -53.83 -5.51 -4.37
C ASP A 242 -53.50 -6.45 -5.54
N LEU A 243 -53.07 -5.88 -6.68
CA LEU A 243 -52.68 -6.63 -7.86
C LEU A 243 -51.51 -7.59 -7.61
N LEU A 244 -50.64 -7.27 -6.66
CA LEU A 244 -49.42 -8.05 -6.31
C LEU A 244 -49.55 -8.79 -4.97
N ALA A 245 -50.64 -8.59 -4.22
CA ALA A 245 -50.81 -9.17 -2.88
C ALA A 245 -50.70 -10.71 -2.85
N ASN A 246 -51.11 -11.38 -3.93
CA ASN A 246 -51.06 -12.83 -4.05
C ASN A 246 -49.87 -13.31 -4.88
N SER A 247 -48.92 -12.43 -5.21
CA SER A 247 -47.74 -12.80 -6.03
C SER A 247 -46.69 -13.56 -5.21
N VAL A 248 -46.03 -14.50 -5.84
CA VAL A 248 -44.92 -15.25 -5.27
C VAL A 248 -43.71 -15.06 -6.14
N VAL A 249 -42.60 -14.61 -5.53
CA VAL A 249 -41.32 -14.38 -6.20
C VAL A 249 -40.44 -15.61 -6.06
N TYR A 250 -40.04 -16.19 -7.17
CA TYR A 250 -39.11 -17.32 -7.25
C TYR A 250 -37.77 -16.86 -7.79
N SER A 251 -36.71 -17.01 -7.02
CA SER A 251 -35.34 -16.72 -7.46
C SER A 251 -34.74 -17.95 -8.14
N LEU A 252 -34.31 -17.80 -9.38
CA LEU A 252 -33.70 -18.89 -10.15
C LEU A 252 -32.30 -19.18 -9.64
N ASP A 253 -32.03 -20.45 -9.32
CA ASP A 253 -30.68 -20.95 -9.04
C ASP A 253 -30.04 -21.49 -10.31
N LEU A 254 -29.19 -20.67 -10.93
CA LEU A 254 -28.46 -21.03 -12.13
C LEU A 254 -27.41 -22.11 -11.87
N GLY A 255 -26.80 -22.12 -10.68
CA GLY A 255 -25.82 -23.13 -10.28
C GLY A 255 -26.45 -24.51 -10.23
N ALA A 256 -27.61 -24.65 -9.55
CA ALA A 256 -28.37 -25.91 -9.50
C ALA A 256 -28.85 -26.36 -10.86
N LEU A 257 -29.22 -25.45 -11.74
CA LEU A 257 -29.72 -25.73 -13.09
C LEU A 257 -28.60 -26.25 -14.00
N LEU A 258 -27.38 -25.78 -13.81
CA LEU A 258 -26.18 -26.16 -14.56
C LEU A 258 -25.46 -27.38 -13.97
N ALA A 259 -25.60 -27.65 -12.69
CA ALA A 259 -24.90 -28.75 -12.01
C ALA A 259 -25.18 -30.10 -12.68
N GLY A 260 -24.11 -30.84 -13.07
CA GLY A 260 -24.20 -32.14 -13.69
C GLY A 260 -24.73 -32.17 -15.13
N THR A 261 -24.91 -31.04 -15.82
CA THR A 261 -25.25 -30.99 -17.24
C THR A 261 -24.00 -31.14 -18.09
N LYS A 262 -23.88 -32.28 -18.80
CA LYS A 262 -22.77 -32.51 -19.76
C LYS A 262 -23.09 -31.96 -21.16
N TYR A 263 -24.37 -31.82 -21.50
CA TYR A 263 -24.83 -31.41 -22.82
C TYR A 263 -25.85 -30.26 -22.74
N ARG A 264 -25.85 -29.43 -23.76
CA ARG A 264 -26.81 -28.30 -23.92
C ARG A 264 -28.28 -28.74 -23.78
N GLY A 265 -28.64 -29.91 -24.29
CA GLY A 265 -30.00 -30.44 -24.23
C GLY A 265 -30.51 -30.71 -22.80
N ASP A 266 -29.63 -31.00 -21.85
CA ASP A 266 -30.02 -31.30 -20.48
C ASP A 266 -30.45 -30.01 -19.75
N PHE A 267 -29.71 -28.93 -19.93
CA PHE A 267 -30.09 -27.62 -19.44
C PHE A 267 -31.42 -27.14 -20.04
N GLU A 268 -31.56 -27.24 -21.37
CA GLU A 268 -32.79 -26.80 -22.03
C GLU A 268 -34.03 -27.60 -21.54
N LYS A 269 -33.90 -28.92 -21.31
CA LYS A 269 -34.95 -29.75 -20.71
C LYS A 269 -35.30 -29.30 -19.29
N ARG A 270 -34.31 -29.09 -18.41
CA ARG A 270 -34.56 -28.66 -17.02
C ARG A 270 -35.22 -27.30 -17.00
N PHE A 271 -34.68 -26.33 -17.75
CA PHE A 271 -35.21 -24.97 -17.81
C PHE A 271 -36.63 -24.94 -18.39
N LYS A 272 -36.93 -25.73 -19.43
CA LYS A 272 -38.27 -25.86 -20.00
C LYS A 272 -39.26 -26.50 -19.00
N ALA A 273 -38.81 -27.47 -18.21
CA ALA A 273 -39.63 -28.10 -17.17
C ALA A 273 -39.97 -27.06 -16.06
N LEU A 274 -38.98 -26.27 -15.60
CA LEU A 274 -39.15 -25.20 -14.65
C LEU A 274 -40.18 -24.16 -15.14
N LEU A 275 -39.99 -23.64 -16.38
CA LEU A 275 -40.89 -22.66 -16.98
C LEU A 275 -42.32 -23.24 -17.15
N GLY A 276 -42.44 -24.53 -17.43
CA GLY A 276 -43.73 -25.24 -17.52
C GLY A 276 -44.47 -25.29 -16.17
N GLU A 277 -43.74 -25.47 -15.05
CA GLU A 277 -44.30 -25.44 -13.69
C GLU A 277 -44.69 -24.03 -13.27
N LEU A 278 -43.84 -23.00 -13.57
CA LEU A 278 -44.15 -21.62 -13.31
C LEU A 278 -45.43 -21.14 -14.01
N LYS A 279 -45.65 -21.59 -15.28
CA LYS A 279 -46.86 -21.25 -16.05
C LYS A 279 -48.15 -21.80 -15.41
N LYS A 280 -48.06 -22.89 -14.67
CA LYS A 280 -49.22 -23.43 -13.94
C LYS A 280 -49.61 -22.65 -12.68
N ARG A 281 -48.71 -21.79 -12.20
CA ARG A 281 -48.92 -20.98 -10.98
C ARG A 281 -49.32 -19.57 -11.34
N PRO A 282 -50.62 -19.17 -11.18
CA PRO A 282 -51.03 -17.81 -11.39
C PRO A 282 -50.30 -16.88 -10.38
N HIS A 283 -49.90 -15.72 -10.84
CA HIS A 283 -49.13 -14.73 -10.03
C HIS A 283 -47.72 -15.06 -9.68
N ALA A 284 -47.10 -16.08 -10.28
CA ALA A 284 -45.66 -16.35 -10.14
C ALA A 284 -44.82 -15.25 -10.82
N ILE A 285 -43.80 -14.79 -10.14
CA ILE A 285 -42.77 -13.85 -10.65
C ILE A 285 -41.44 -14.56 -10.58
N LEU A 286 -40.77 -14.69 -11.71
CA LEU A 286 -39.42 -15.27 -11.79
C LEU A 286 -38.39 -14.17 -11.65
N PHE A 287 -37.54 -14.25 -10.64
CA PHE A 287 -36.36 -13.41 -10.53
C PHE A 287 -35.15 -14.16 -11.07
N ILE A 288 -34.41 -13.54 -11.98
CA ILE A 288 -33.18 -14.06 -12.59
C ILE A 288 -32.07 -13.04 -12.31
N ASP A 289 -31.21 -13.41 -11.39
CA ASP A 289 -30.01 -12.63 -11.15
C ASP A 289 -28.99 -12.87 -12.27
N GLU A 290 -28.22 -11.85 -12.62
CA GLU A 290 -27.28 -11.87 -13.72
C GLU A 290 -27.86 -12.50 -15.02
N ILE A 291 -29.06 -12.04 -15.41
CA ILE A 291 -29.82 -12.60 -16.55
C ILE A 291 -29.02 -12.66 -17.86
N HIS A 292 -27.98 -11.86 -17.98
CA HIS A 292 -27.04 -11.87 -19.11
C HIS A 292 -26.30 -13.20 -19.27
N THR A 293 -26.09 -13.96 -18.20
CA THR A 293 -25.44 -15.29 -18.23
C THR A 293 -26.25 -16.31 -19.01
N ILE A 294 -27.58 -16.17 -19.02
CA ILE A 294 -28.47 -17.07 -19.76
C ILE A 294 -28.67 -16.58 -21.21
N ILE A 295 -28.56 -15.29 -21.47
CA ILE A 295 -28.95 -14.67 -22.74
C ILE A 295 -27.78 -14.50 -23.69
N GLY A 296 -26.55 -14.25 -23.23
CA GLY A 296 -25.45 -13.78 -24.05
C GLY A 296 -24.27 -14.72 -24.18
N ALA A 297 -24.26 -15.79 -23.49
CA ALA A 297 -23.12 -16.70 -23.42
C ALA A 297 -22.83 -17.49 -24.71
N GLY A 298 -23.58 -17.31 -25.76
CA GLY A 298 -23.46 -18.08 -27.02
C GLY A 298 -22.53 -17.48 -28.09
N ALA A 299 -22.02 -16.24 -27.93
CA ALA A 299 -21.39 -15.58 -29.08
C ALA A 299 -19.84 -15.56 -29.08
N ALA A 300 -19.17 -15.81 -27.97
CA ALA A 300 -17.71 -15.59 -27.85
C ALA A 300 -16.86 -16.83 -27.54
N SER A 301 -17.44 -17.96 -27.12
CA SER A 301 -16.69 -19.20 -26.90
C SER A 301 -17.55 -20.39 -27.27
N GLY A 302 -17.16 -21.13 -28.31
CA GLY A 302 -17.89 -22.19 -28.97
C GLY A 302 -18.54 -23.23 -28.07
N GLY A 303 -19.71 -22.92 -27.50
CA GLY A 303 -20.49 -23.95 -26.80
C GLY A 303 -21.45 -23.46 -25.71
N VAL A 304 -21.65 -22.17 -25.47
CA VAL A 304 -22.46 -21.71 -24.36
C VAL A 304 -23.90 -21.34 -24.75
N MET A 305 -24.80 -21.66 -23.88
CA MET A 305 -26.24 -21.80 -23.87
C MET A 305 -27.00 -20.51 -24.20
N ASP A 306 -27.80 -20.50 -25.26
CA ASP A 306 -28.78 -19.44 -25.55
C ASP A 306 -30.18 -19.86 -25.09
N ALA A 307 -30.50 -19.59 -23.83
CA ALA A 307 -31.85 -19.80 -23.28
C ALA A 307 -32.82 -18.67 -23.66
N SER A 308 -32.36 -17.65 -24.35
CA SER A 308 -33.19 -16.52 -24.76
C SER A 308 -34.36 -16.97 -25.65
N ASN A 309 -34.14 -18.03 -26.48
CA ASN A 309 -35.17 -18.57 -27.34
C ASN A 309 -36.31 -19.28 -26.58
N LEU A 310 -36.04 -19.75 -25.37
CA LEU A 310 -37.08 -20.36 -24.49
C LEU A 310 -37.85 -19.27 -23.70
N LEU A 311 -37.18 -18.20 -23.29
CA LEU A 311 -37.80 -17.11 -22.55
C LEU A 311 -38.62 -16.17 -23.43
N LYS A 312 -38.15 -15.83 -24.63
CA LYS A 312 -38.80 -14.88 -25.56
C LYS A 312 -40.29 -15.16 -25.82
N PRO A 313 -40.73 -16.39 -26.09
CA PRO A 313 -42.16 -16.68 -26.30
C PRO A 313 -43.01 -16.44 -25.03
N LEU A 314 -42.55 -16.88 -23.88
CA LEU A 314 -43.27 -16.80 -22.60
C LEU A 314 -43.41 -15.37 -22.07
N LEU A 315 -42.37 -14.56 -22.24
CA LEU A 315 -42.39 -13.13 -21.91
C LEU A 315 -43.31 -12.36 -22.90
N SER A 316 -43.51 -12.88 -24.14
CA SER A 316 -44.33 -12.27 -25.16
C SER A 316 -45.83 -12.50 -24.93
N SER A 317 -46.18 -13.73 -24.53
CA SER A 317 -47.55 -14.12 -24.21
C SER A 317 -48.05 -13.47 -22.88
N GLY A 318 -47.13 -13.03 -22.02
CA GLY A 318 -47.43 -12.53 -20.68
C GLY A 318 -47.77 -13.66 -19.70
N ASP A 319 -47.50 -14.91 -20.05
CA ASP A 319 -47.75 -16.12 -19.24
C ASP A 319 -46.88 -16.14 -17.98
N ILE A 320 -45.72 -15.51 -18.03
CA ILE A 320 -44.76 -15.41 -16.93
C ILE A 320 -44.27 -13.95 -16.78
N ARG A 321 -44.25 -13.44 -15.56
CA ARG A 321 -43.61 -12.18 -15.21
C ARG A 321 -42.18 -12.46 -14.78
N CYS A 322 -41.23 -11.65 -15.25
CA CYS A 322 -39.82 -11.81 -14.93
C CYS A 322 -39.19 -10.52 -14.43
N ILE A 323 -38.43 -10.60 -13.36
CA ILE A 323 -37.50 -9.56 -12.91
C ILE A 323 -36.10 -10.02 -13.28
N GLY A 324 -35.37 -9.24 -14.06
CA GLY A 324 -33.97 -9.53 -14.36
C GLY A 324 -33.05 -8.53 -13.65
N SER A 325 -31.84 -8.96 -13.35
CA SER A 325 -30.74 -8.07 -12.94
C SER A 325 -29.57 -8.19 -13.91
N THR A 326 -28.84 -7.08 -14.12
CA THR A 326 -27.62 -7.06 -14.95
C THR A 326 -26.77 -5.83 -14.62
N THR A 327 -25.53 -5.79 -15.10
CA THR A 327 -24.71 -4.59 -15.01
C THR A 327 -24.89 -3.65 -16.21
N PHE A 328 -24.36 -2.41 -16.12
CA PHE A 328 -24.44 -1.48 -17.26
C PHE A 328 -23.65 -1.97 -18.46
N GLN A 329 -22.53 -2.67 -18.24
CA GLN A 329 -21.68 -3.20 -19.30
C GLN A 329 -22.40 -4.29 -20.10
N GLU A 330 -22.95 -5.29 -19.43
CA GLU A 330 -23.70 -6.38 -20.05
C GLU A 330 -25.03 -5.91 -20.68
N PHE A 331 -25.68 -4.93 -20.05
CA PHE A 331 -26.87 -4.33 -20.66
C PHE A 331 -26.57 -3.76 -22.05
N ARG A 332 -25.50 -2.96 -22.19
CA ARG A 332 -25.07 -2.43 -23.48
C ARG A 332 -24.56 -3.52 -24.43
N GLY A 333 -23.80 -4.48 -23.89
CA GLY A 333 -23.19 -5.56 -24.68
C GLY A 333 -24.18 -6.55 -25.26
N ILE A 334 -25.26 -6.88 -24.54
CA ILE A 334 -26.17 -7.99 -24.81
C ILE A 334 -27.58 -7.50 -25.08
N PHE A 335 -28.21 -6.77 -24.12
CA PHE A 335 -29.61 -6.40 -24.23
C PHE A 335 -29.89 -5.36 -25.31
N GLU A 336 -29.05 -4.36 -25.47
CA GLU A 336 -29.24 -3.35 -26.54
C GLU A 336 -29.09 -3.94 -27.93
N LYS A 337 -28.29 -5.00 -28.08
CA LYS A 337 -28.10 -5.71 -29.34
C LYS A 337 -29.29 -6.63 -29.67
N ASP A 338 -29.91 -7.23 -28.67
CA ASP A 338 -31.11 -8.06 -28.85
C ASP A 338 -32.40 -7.21 -28.73
N ARG A 339 -32.82 -6.64 -29.86
CA ARG A 339 -34.06 -5.84 -29.95
C ARG A 339 -35.32 -6.56 -29.49
N ALA A 340 -35.34 -7.90 -29.56
CA ALA A 340 -36.50 -8.70 -29.16
C ALA A 340 -36.65 -8.76 -27.64
N LEU A 341 -35.56 -8.87 -26.91
CA LEU A 341 -35.53 -8.78 -25.43
C LEU A 341 -35.71 -7.37 -24.94
N ALA A 342 -35.02 -6.39 -25.51
CA ALA A 342 -35.13 -4.99 -25.12
C ALA A 342 -36.57 -4.46 -25.19
N ARG A 343 -37.42 -4.98 -26.10
CA ARG A 343 -38.83 -4.62 -26.19
C ARG A 343 -39.71 -5.23 -25.11
N ARG A 344 -39.23 -6.24 -24.37
CA ARG A 344 -39.99 -6.98 -23.36
C ARG A 344 -39.68 -6.60 -21.95
N PHE A 345 -38.45 -6.07 -21.74
CA PHE A 345 -38.01 -5.56 -20.46
C PHE A 345 -38.13 -4.04 -20.37
N GLN A 346 -38.37 -3.56 -19.18
CA GLN A 346 -38.32 -2.13 -18.84
C GLN A 346 -37.15 -1.89 -17.91
N LYS A 347 -36.18 -1.10 -18.32
CA LYS A 347 -35.01 -0.73 -17.53
C LYS A 347 -35.43 0.04 -16.27
N VAL A 348 -34.81 -0.34 -15.15
CA VAL A 348 -34.81 0.35 -13.87
C VAL A 348 -33.35 0.54 -13.47
N ASP A 349 -32.91 1.79 -13.42
CA ASP A 349 -31.54 2.12 -13.01
C ASP A 349 -31.42 2.00 -11.49
N VAL A 350 -30.41 1.26 -11.05
CA VAL A 350 -30.06 1.08 -9.63
C VAL A 350 -28.69 1.73 -9.40
N SER A 351 -28.74 2.93 -8.84
CA SER A 351 -27.52 3.69 -8.54
C SER A 351 -26.86 3.22 -7.24
N GLU A 352 -25.57 3.49 -7.10
CA GLU A 352 -24.85 3.30 -5.85
C GLU A 352 -25.49 4.18 -4.75
N PRO A 353 -25.79 3.63 -3.55
CA PRO A 353 -26.35 4.42 -2.45
C PRO A 353 -25.31 5.41 -1.90
N SER A 354 -25.80 6.50 -1.32
CA SER A 354 -24.93 7.45 -0.61
C SER A 354 -24.32 6.84 0.65
N VAL A 355 -23.29 7.50 1.20
CA VAL A 355 -22.70 7.07 2.48
C VAL A 355 -23.74 7.04 3.60
N GLU A 356 -24.60 8.04 3.66
CA GLU A 356 -25.67 8.13 4.68
C GLU A 356 -26.72 7.02 4.52
N ASP A 357 -27.14 6.72 3.27
CA ASP A 357 -28.04 5.58 3.00
C ASP A 357 -27.36 4.26 3.39
N THR A 358 -26.08 4.13 3.12
CA THR A 358 -25.30 2.94 3.49
C THR A 358 -25.23 2.78 5.00
N ILE A 359 -25.02 3.84 5.77
CA ILE A 359 -25.08 3.79 7.24
C ILE A 359 -26.46 3.28 7.70
N GLY A 360 -27.52 3.75 7.06
CA GLY A 360 -28.90 3.26 7.30
C GLY A 360 -29.02 1.75 7.02
N ILE A 361 -28.45 1.28 5.92
CA ILE A 361 -28.43 -0.15 5.55
C ILE A 361 -27.67 -0.96 6.59
N LEU A 362 -26.46 -0.53 6.98
CA LEU A 362 -25.64 -1.22 7.99
C LEU A 362 -26.37 -1.30 9.34
N ARG A 363 -27.07 -0.24 9.76
CA ARG A 363 -27.91 -0.27 10.97
C ARG A 363 -29.06 -1.27 10.86
N GLY A 364 -29.69 -1.39 9.70
CA GLY A 364 -30.72 -2.39 9.46
C GLY A 364 -30.21 -3.82 9.52
N LEU A 365 -28.95 -4.05 9.10
CA LEU A 365 -28.30 -5.37 9.09
C LEU A 365 -27.60 -5.70 10.42
N LYS A 366 -27.33 -4.71 11.26
CA LYS A 366 -26.58 -4.81 12.52
C LYS A 366 -26.95 -6.03 13.35
N GLY A 367 -28.23 -6.19 13.67
CA GLY A 367 -28.70 -7.27 14.55
C GLY A 367 -28.41 -8.67 14.02
N ARG A 368 -28.37 -8.86 12.70
CA ARG A 368 -28.02 -10.15 12.07
C ARG A 368 -26.54 -10.47 12.19
N PHE A 369 -25.70 -9.48 11.91
CA PHE A 369 -24.24 -9.66 12.07
C PHE A 369 -23.86 -9.84 13.53
N GLU A 370 -24.50 -9.13 14.46
CA GLU A 370 -24.31 -9.31 15.90
C GLU A 370 -24.69 -10.72 16.34
N GLN A 371 -25.82 -11.24 15.87
CA GLN A 371 -26.25 -12.60 16.15
C GLN A 371 -25.32 -13.65 15.52
N HIS A 372 -24.87 -13.43 14.29
CA HIS A 372 -24.00 -14.37 13.57
C HIS A 372 -22.62 -14.47 14.21
N HIS A 373 -22.01 -13.33 14.53
CA HIS A 373 -20.65 -13.27 15.09
C HIS A 373 -20.60 -13.32 16.62
N ASN A 374 -21.76 -13.22 17.30
CA ASN A 374 -21.87 -13.13 18.76
C ASN A 374 -21.05 -11.98 19.36
N ILE A 375 -21.16 -10.80 18.76
CA ILE A 375 -20.49 -9.55 19.12
C ILE A 375 -21.43 -8.38 18.90
N GLU A 376 -21.15 -7.24 19.52
CA GLU A 376 -21.88 -5.99 19.31
C GLU A 376 -21.11 -5.05 18.39
N TYR A 377 -21.83 -4.20 17.62
CA TYR A 377 -21.24 -3.11 16.82
C TYR A 377 -21.68 -1.77 17.41
N SER A 378 -20.75 -0.84 17.62
CA SER A 378 -21.09 0.53 17.95
C SER A 378 -21.65 1.28 16.71
N ASP A 379 -22.49 2.28 16.91
CA ASP A 379 -23.00 3.09 15.80
C ASP A 379 -21.89 3.88 15.13
N GLU A 380 -20.88 4.28 15.89
CA GLU A 380 -19.67 4.91 15.39
C GLU A 380 -18.86 3.97 14.49
N ALA A 381 -18.78 2.67 14.83
CA ALA A 381 -18.13 1.67 14.00
C ALA A 381 -18.84 1.46 12.66
N LEU A 382 -20.19 1.42 12.66
CA LEU A 382 -20.96 1.31 11.43
C LEU A 382 -20.80 2.56 10.53
N ARG A 383 -20.78 3.75 11.14
CA ARG A 383 -20.49 4.99 10.41
C ARG A 383 -19.10 4.98 9.83
N ALA A 384 -18.08 4.61 10.64
CA ALA A 384 -16.72 4.50 10.19
C ALA A 384 -16.56 3.47 9.05
N ALA A 385 -17.25 2.32 9.13
CA ALA A 385 -17.21 1.30 8.07
C ALA A 385 -17.70 1.88 6.72
N ALA A 386 -18.81 2.63 6.71
CA ALA A 386 -19.30 3.25 5.49
C ALA A 386 -18.39 4.36 4.96
N GLU A 387 -17.93 5.28 5.83
CA GLU A 387 -17.08 6.40 5.45
C GLU A 387 -15.70 5.94 4.95
N LEU A 388 -15.07 5.01 5.68
CA LEU A 388 -13.73 4.50 5.33
C LEU A 388 -13.79 3.58 4.11
N ALA A 389 -14.81 2.72 3.97
CA ALA A 389 -14.99 1.92 2.77
C ALA A 389 -15.21 2.80 1.53
N SER A 390 -16.00 3.89 1.66
CA SER A 390 -16.17 4.86 0.57
C SER A 390 -14.86 5.51 0.15
N ARG A 391 -14.00 5.82 1.11
CA ARG A 391 -12.75 6.57 0.90
C ARG A 391 -11.61 5.69 0.40
N TYR A 392 -11.50 4.45 0.88
CA TYR A 392 -10.31 3.63 0.70
C TYR A 392 -10.52 2.38 -0.15
N ILE A 393 -11.75 1.87 -0.29
CA ILE A 393 -12.05 0.70 -1.11
C ILE A 393 -12.71 1.15 -2.40
N ASN A 394 -11.94 1.21 -3.50
CA ASN A 394 -12.38 1.79 -4.77
C ASN A 394 -12.72 0.75 -5.86
N ASP A 395 -12.40 -0.52 -5.62
CA ASP A 395 -12.62 -1.65 -6.54
C ASP A 395 -14.04 -2.24 -6.46
N ARG A 396 -14.83 -1.81 -5.46
CA ARG A 396 -16.19 -2.26 -5.20
C ARG A 396 -17.14 -1.08 -4.94
N HIS A 397 -18.44 -1.34 -5.00
CA HIS A 397 -19.47 -0.33 -4.81
C HIS A 397 -20.19 -0.47 -3.46
N MET A 398 -20.77 0.64 -2.98
CA MET A 398 -21.67 0.64 -1.85
C MET A 398 -22.99 -0.07 -2.21
N PRO A 399 -23.66 -0.74 -1.26
CA PRO A 399 -23.29 -0.93 0.15
C PRO A 399 -22.36 -2.13 0.38
N ASP A 400 -22.13 -2.97 -0.62
CA ASP A 400 -21.46 -4.26 -0.53
C ASP A 400 -20.10 -4.15 0.18
N LYS A 401 -19.22 -3.24 -0.27
CA LYS A 401 -17.90 -3.02 0.37
C LYS A 401 -17.96 -2.62 1.84
N ALA A 402 -19.02 -1.92 2.27
CA ALA A 402 -19.18 -1.54 3.67
C ALA A 402 -19.75 -2.71 4.49
N ILE A 403 -20.60 -3.53 3.89
CA ILE A 403 -21.11 -4.78 4.48
C ILE A 403 -19.95 -5.75 4.69
N ASP A 404 -19.08 -5.93 3.70
CA ASP A 404 -17.89 -6.78 3.82
C ASP A 404 -16.98 -6.33 4.97
N VAL A 405 -16.79 -5.02 5.16
CA VAL A 405 -15.98 -4.51 6.26
C VAL A 405 -16.54 -4.91 7.63
N ILE A 406 -17.86 -4.79 7.87
CA ILE A 406 -18.44 -5.17 9.17
C ILE A 406 -18.46 -6.69 9.35
N ASP A 407 -18.70 -7.46 8.29
CA ASP A 407 -18.70 -8.91 8.33
C ASP A 407 -17.28 -9.45 8.62
N GLU A 408 -16.26 -8.95 7.92
CA GLU A 408 -14.86 -9.33 8.15
C GLU A 408 -14.38 -8.90 9.54
N ALA A 409 -14.81 -7.72 10.04
CA ALA A 409 -14.51 -7.29 11.40
C ALA A 409 -15.05 -8.27 12.45
N GLY A 410 -16.27 -8.74 12.26
CA GLY A 410 -16.87 -9.78 13.10
C GLY A 410 -16.16 -11.12 13.02
N ALA A 411 -15.89 -11.57 11.81
CA ALA A 411 -15.18 -12.83 11.55
C ALA A 411 -13.77 -12.80 12.15
N TYR A 412 -13.05 -11.71 12.01
CA TYR A 412 -11.71 -11.55 12.58
C TYR A 412 -11.70 -11.71 14.10
N GLN A 413 -12.68 -11.13 14.80
CA GLN A 413 -12.79 -11.28 16.25
C GLN A 413 -13.09 -12.73 16.67
N ARG A 414 -13.86 -13.48 15.89
CA ARG A 414 -14.12 -14.90 16.16
C ARG A 414 -12.87 -15.78 16.07
N LEU A 415 -11.93 -15.43 15.20
CA LEU A 415 -10.66 -16.14 15.00
C LEU A 415 -9.63 -15.84 16.09
N GLN A 416 -9.80 -14.75 16.88
CA GLN A 416 -8.89 -14.43 17.95
C GLN A 416 -9.02 -15.42 19.13
N PRO A 417 -7.94 -15.65 19.92
CA PRO A 417 -8.02 -16.37 21.18
C PRO A 417 -9.09 -15.79 22.10
N VAL A 418 -9.78 -16.64 22.86
CA VAL A 418 -10.93 -16.24 23.71
C VAL A 418 -10.59 -15.09 24.65
N GLU A 419 -9.35 -15.05 25.15
CA GLU A 419 -8.86 -14.02 26.08
C GLU A 419 -8.67 -12.64 25.43
N SER A 420 -8.42 -12.58 24.12
CA SER A 420 -8.19 -11.36 23.36
C SER A 420 -9.40 -10.88 22.54
N ARG A 421 -10.53 -11.62 22.59
CA ARG A 421 -11.75 -11.27 21.88
C ARG A 421 -12.40 -10.03 22.48
N VAL A 422 -12.63 -9.04 21.61
CA VAL A 422 -13.41 -7.85 21.97
C VAL A 422 -14.89 -8.18 21.83
N LYS A 423 -15.69 -7.89 22.87
CA LYS A 423 -17.15 -8.12 22.83
C LYS A 423 -17.90 -7.10 21.99
N ARG A 424 -17.32 -5.94 21.79
CA ARG A 424 -17.90 -4.84 21.02
C ARG A 424 -16.89 -4.29 20.02
N ILE A 425 -17.28 -4.19 18.77
CA ILE A 425 -16.49 -3.59 17.70
C ILE A 425 -16.67 -2.08 17.74
N GLU A 426 -15.57 -1.38 17.85
CA GLU A 426 -15.43 0.06 17.85
C GLU A 426 -14.70 0.52 16.57
N VAL A 427 -14.49 1.81 16.44
CA VAL A 427 -13.83 2.40 15.26
C VAL A 427 -12.44 1.79 14.98
N PRO A 428 -11.55 1.56 15.97
CA PRO A 428 -10.21 1.03 15.68
C PRO A 428 -10.20 -0.34 15.01
N GLN A 429 -11.12 -1.24 15.38
CA GLN A 429 -11.23 -2.56 14.76
C GLN A 429 -11.68 -2.47 13.30
N VAL A 430 -12.58 -1.53 12.99
CA VAL A 430 -13.02 -1.25 11.62
C VAL A 430 -11.87 -0.67 10.80
N GLU A 431 -11.11 0.26 11.36
CA GLU A 431 -9.93 0.85 10.73
C GLU A 431 -8.89 -0.22 10.36
N ASP A 432 -8.61 -1.17 11.26
CA ASP A 432 -7.68 -2.27 11.01
C ASP A 432 -8.14 -3.19 9.86
N ILE A 433 -9.45 -3.45 9.77
CA ILE A 433 -10.01 -4.27 8.69
C ILE A 433 -9.97 -3.52 7.36
N VAL A 434 -10.40 -2.26 7.33
CA VAL A 434 -10.31 -1.44 6.11
C VAL A 434 -8.86 -1.35 5.62
N ALA A 435 -7.90 -1.19 6.53
CA ALA A 435 -6.48 -1.18 6.20
C ALA A 435 -6.03 -2.48 5.50
N LYS A 436 -6.49 -3.64 5.99
CA LYS A 436 -6.19 -4.94 5.38
C LYS A 436 -6.82 -5.10 3.99
N ILE A 437 -8.13 -4.79 3.87
CA ILE A 437 -8.87 -4.91 2.60
C ILE A 437 -8.28 -3.96 1.54
N ALA A 438 -8.06 -2.70 1.90
CA ALA A 438 -7.53 -1.69 1.01
C ALA A 438 -6.00 -1.79 0.80
N ARG A 439 -5.33 -2.75 1.46
CA ARG A 439 -3.86 -2.95 1.43
C ARG A 439 -3.08 -1.70 1.81
N ILE A 440 -3.58 -0.99 2.81
CA ILE A 440 -2.94 0.21 3.35
C ILE A 440 -2.32 -0.18 4.70
N PRO A 441 -1.17 0.39 5.08
CA PRO A 441 -0.68 0.22 6.45
C PRO A 441 -1.75 0.67 7.46
N PRO A 442 -2.03 -0.10 8.53
CA PRO A 442 -3.05 0.25 9.53
C PRO A 442 -2.87 1.65 10.12
N LYS A 443 -1.62 2.11 10.20
CA LYS A 443 -1.25 3.46 10.67
C LYS A 443 -1.84 4.61 9.83
N HIS A 444 -2.26 4.37 8.57
CA HIS A 444 -2.85 5.40 7.70
C HIS A 444 -4.35 5.60 7.90
N VAL A 445 -5.00 4.67 8.55
CA VAL A 445 -6.44 4.73 8.82
C VAL A 445 -6.68 5.33 10.20
N ASN A 446 -5.71 5.22 11.11
CA ASN A 446 -5.78 5.66 12.51
C ASN A 446 -5.23 7.07 12.74
N SER A 447 -5.49 7.63 13.91
CA SER A 447 -4.94 8.91 14.41
C SER A 447 -3.41 8.99 14.44
N SER A 448 -2.69 7.88 14.28
CA SER A 448 -1.22 7.81 14.20
C SER A 448 -0.63 8.41 12.91
N ASP A 449 -1.45 8.70 11.90
CA ASP A 449 -1.01 9.43 10.68
C ASP A 449 -0.39 10.79 11.04
N LYS A 450 -0.81 11.40 12.15
CA LYS A 450 -0.23 12.65 12.66
C LYS A 450 1.23 12.49 13.11
N GLU A 451 1.58 11.39 13.76
CA GLU A 451 2.96 11.13 14.19
C GLU A 451 3.89 10.83 13.01
N LEU A 452 3.41 10.02 12.05
CA LEU A 452 4.16 9.76 10.80
C LEU A 452 4.45 11.06 10.04
N LEU A 453 3.44 11.91 9.87
CA LEU A 453 3.59 13.19 9.19
C LEU A 453 4.45 14.20 9.99
N ARG A 454 4.42 14.13 11.32
CA ARG A 454 5.28 14.96 12.18
C ARG A 454 6.75 14.60 12.00
N ASN A 455 7.07 13.30 11.89
CA ASN A 455 8.42 12.80 11.78
C ASN A 455 8.93 12.68 10.34
N LEU A 456 8.05 12.82 9.34
CA LEU A 456 8.35 12.59 7.91
C LEU A 456 9.60 13.34 7.43
N GLU A 457 9.71 14.62 7.78
CA GLU A 457 10.83 15.46 7.40
C GLU A 457 12.15 14.95 7.98
N ARG A 458 12.17 14.66 9.29
CA ARG A 458 13.33 14.10 9.98
C ARG A 458 13.75 12.76 9.37
N ASP A 459 12.79 11.87 9.14
CA ASP A 459 13.05 10.52 8.64
C ASP A 459 13.56 10.54 7.19
N LEU A 460 13.10 11.48 6.37
CA LEU A 460 13.64 11.70 5.03
C LEU A 460 15.05 12.29 5.06
N LYS A 461 15.34 13.27 5.93
CA LYS A 461 16.68 13.85 6.08
C LYS A 461 17.71 12.83 6.56
N LEU A 462 17.30 11.83 7.34
CA LEU A 462 18.19 10.73 7.76
C LEU A 462 18.60 9.79 6.61
N THR A 463 17.85 9.77 5.50
CA THR A 463 18.04 8.80 4.42
C THR A 463 18.43 9.41 3.08
N VAL A 464 18.09 10.67 2.86
CA VAL A 464 18.40 11.44 1.65
C VAL A 464 19.30 12.60 2.02
N PHE A 465 20.57 12.52 1.62
CA PHE A 465 21.60 13.44 2.06
C PHE A 465 21.71 14.70 1.19
N GLY A 466 21.95 15.85 1.83
CA GLY A 466 22.28 17.11 1.17
C GLY A 466 21.16 17.70 0.33
N GLN A 467 19.90 17.31 0.61
CA GLN A 467 18.72 17.81 -0.08
C GLN A 467 17.67 18.38 0.89
N ASP A 468 18.12 19.00 1.99
CA ASP A 468 17.26 19.45 3.08
C ASP A 468 16.13 20.36 2.61
N ALA A 469 16.44 21.38 1.78
CA ALA A 469 15.45 22.31 1.24
C ALA A 469 14.39 21.61 0.36
N ALA A 470 14.81 20.59 -0.41
CA ALA A 470 13.90 19.79 -1.22
C ALA A 470 12.96 18.93 -0.35
N ILE A 471 13.50 18.34 0.72
CA ILE A 471 12.75 17.53 1.67
C ILE A 471 11.76 18.41 2.47
N ASP A 472 12.16 19.59 2.90
CA ASP A 472 11.29 20.54 3.62
C ASP A 472 10.09 20.94 2.76
N SER A 473 10.35 21.28 1.49
CA SER A 473 9.30 21.62 0.53
C SER A 473 8.33 20.45 0.30
N LEU A 474 8.86 19.24 0.12
CA LEU A 474 8.08 18.02 -0.09
C LEU A 474 7.22 17.69 1.13
N SER A 475 7.82 17.68 2.31
CA SER A 475 7.15 17.37 3.58
C SER A 475 6.03 18.35 3.88
N THR A 476 6.29 19.66 3.65
CA THR A 476 5.29 20.72 3.84
C THR A 476 4.10 20.53 2.89
N ALA A 477 4.34 20.26 1.61
CA ALA A 477 3.28 20.07 0.64
C ALA A 477 2.41 18.83 0.97
N ILE A 478 3.02 17.74 1.43
CA ILE A 478 2.30 16.53 1.85
C ILE A 478 1.48 16.81 3.11
N LYS A 479 2.03 17.54 4.10
CA LYS A 479 1.33 17.93 5.33
C LYS A 479 0.10 18.78 5.00
N LEU A 480 0.21 19.75 4.07
CA LEU A 480 -0.91 20.60 3.63
C LEU A 480 -2.03 19.78 2.98
N SER A 481 -1.67 18.84 2.10
CA SER A 481 -2.64 17.97 1.45
C SER A 481 -3.38 17.08 2.45
N ARG A 482 -2.66 16.47 3.39
CA ARG A 482 -3.24 15.60 4.42
C ARG A 482 -4.06 16.35 5.46
N ALA A 483 -3.81 17.64 5.65
CA ALA A 483 -4.64 18.50 6.50
C ALA A 483 -6.03 18.84 5.91
N GLY A 484 -6.34 18.34 4.69
CA GLY A 484 -7.62 18.59 4.02
C GLY A 484 -7.76 19.98 3.41
N LEU A 485 -6.66 20.71 3.27
CA LEU A 485 -6.64 22.05 2.69
C LEU A 485 -6.56 22.05 1.16
N LYS A 486 -6.60 20.86 0.54
CA LYS A 486 -6.60 20.65 -0.90
C LYS A 486 -7.95 20.10 -1.37
N SER A 487 -8.30 20.31 -2.66
CA SER A 487 -9.51 19.74 -3.26
C SER A 487 -9.50 18.20 -3.14
N PRO A 488 -10.60 17.57 -2.70
CA PRO A 488 -10.70 16.13 -2.53
C PRO A 488 -10.66 15.35 -3.86
N ASP A 489 -10.90 16.03 -4.99
CA ASP A 489 -10.94 15.42 -6.32
C ASP A 489 -9.56 15.34 -7.00
N LYS A 490 -8.48 15.75 -6.31
CA LYS A 490 -7.12 15.74 -6.86
C LYS A 490 -6.23 14.71 -6.15
N PRO A 491 -5.12 14.29 -6.78
CA PRO A 491 -4.10 13.48 -6.12
C PRO A 491 -3.60 14.12 -4.81
N VAL A 492 -3.08 13.30 -3.89
CA VAL A 492 -2.46 13.78 -2.64
C VAL A 492 -1.40 14.84 -2.92
N GLY A 493 -0.56 14.61 -3.94
CA GLY A 493 0.42 15.57 -4.39
C GLY A 493 0.89 15.26 -5.80
N SER A 494 1.23 16.31 -6.56
CA SER A 494 1.80 16.23 -7.91
C SER A 494 3.07 17.07 -7.95
N PHE A 495 4.23 16.39 -7.90
CA PHE A 495 5.53 17.03 -7.72
C PHE A 495 6.43 16.81 -8.93
N LEU A 496 7.17 17.87 -9.32
CA LEU A 496 8.24 17.76 -10.30
C LEU A 496 9.58 17.91 -9.58
N PHE A 497 10.38 16.84 -9.54
CA PHE A 497 11.74 16.83 -9.01
C PHE A 497 12.72 17.20 -10.12
N ALA A 498 13.28 18.39 -10.06
CA ALA A 498 14.18 18.92 -11.05
C ALA A 498 15.61 18.99 -10.50
N GLY A 499 16.60 18.61 -11.31
CA GLY A 499 18.01 18.70 -10.93
C GLY A 499 18.90 17.72 -11.68
N PRO A 500 20.23 17.77 -11.46
CA PRO A 500 21.20 16.91 -12.14
C PRO A 500 20.92 15.41 -11.94
N THR A 501 21.48 14.58 -12.79
CA THR A 501 21.44 13.13 -12.63
C THR A 501 22.22 12.71 -11.38
N GLY A 502 21.76 11.67 -10.67
CA GLY A 502 22.48 11.08 -9.55
C GLY A 502 22.54 11.90 -8.25
N VAL A 503 21.70 12.95 -8.10
CA VAL A 503 21.62 13.75 -6.86
C VAL A 503 20.60 13.25 -5.83
N GLY A 504 19.90 12.14 -6.13
CA GLY A 504 18.98 11.51 -5.17
C GLY A 504 17.49 11.70 -5.45
N LYS A 505 17.04 12.20 -6.61
CA LYS A 505 15.61 12.40 -6.95
C LYS A 505 14.78 11.10 -6.81
N THR A 506 15.21 10.03 -7.47
CA THR A 506 14.56 8.72 -7.42
C THR A 506 14.64 8.10 -6.03
N GLU A 507 15.76 8.33 -5.31
CA GLU A 507 15.93 7.87 -3.94
C GLU A 507 14.98 8.59 -2.96
N ALA A 508 14.78 9.90 -3.12
CA ALA A 508 13.82 10.65 -2.32
C ALA A 508 12.38 10.10 -2.48
N ALA A 509 11.97 9.76 -3.71
CA ALA A 509 10.68 9.11 -3.96
C ALA A 509 10.58 7.73 -3.29
N ARG A 510 11.66 6.92 -3.34
CA ARG A 510 11.73 5.62 -2.70
C ARG A 510 11.65 5.71 -1.19
N GLN A 511 12.40 6.63 -0.60
CA GLN A 511 12.41 6.84 0.85
C GLN A 511 11.09 7.44 1.35
N LEU A 512 10.43 8.30 0.55
CA LEU A 512 9.10 8.78 0.84
C LEU A 512 8.09 7.61 0.91
N ALA A 513 8.11 6.72 -0.07
CA ALA A 513 7.24 5.55 -0.09
C ALA A 513 7.47 4.68 1.16
N LYS A 514 8.73 4.41 1.51
CA LYS A 514 9.10 3.67 2.72
C LYS A 514 8.67 4.38 4.01
N ALA A 515 8.90 5.69 4.11
CA ALA A 515 8.54 6.48 5.29
C ALA A 515 7.02 6.51 5.52
N LEU A 516 6.25 6.59 4.43
CA LEU A 516 4.80 6.51 4.47
C LEU A 516 4.28 5.05 4.56
N GLY A 517 5.12 4.04 4.36
CA GLY A 517 4.74 2.63 4.38
C GLY A 517 3.83 2.23 3.21
N ILE A 518 3.91 2.93 2.08
CA ILE A 518 3.16 2.67 0.86
C ILE A 518 4.10 2.19 -0.27
N GLU A 519 3.54 1.55 -1.28
CA GLU A 519 4.32 1.02 -2.40
C GLU A 519 4.84 2.13 -3.34
N LEU A 520 5.99 1.86 -3.97
CA LEU A 520 6.54 2.70 -5.04
C LEU A 520 6.26 2.04 -6.39
N VAL A 521 5.39 2.64 -7.18
CA VAL A 521 5.11 2.26 -8.56
C VAL A 521 5.96 3.15 -9.48
N ARG A 522 6.87 2.55 -10.24
CA ARG A 522 7.80 3.29 -11.10
C ARG A 522 7.57 2.98 -12.57
N PHE A 523 7.53 4.04 -13.38
CA PHE A 523 7.58 3.98 -14.85
C PHE A 523 8.73 4.83 -15.35
N ASP A 524 9.56 4.26 -16.21
CA ASP A 524 10.64 4.99 -16.91
C ASP A 524 10.06 5.58 -18.21
N MET A 525 10.02 6.89 -18.31
CA MET A 525 9.39 7.56 -19.44
C MET A 525 10.21 7.45 -20.72
N SER A 526 11.45 7.01 -20.66
CA SER A 526 12.24 6.67 -21.85
C SER A 526 11.66 5.49 -22.65
N GLU A 527 10.86 4.62 -22.02
CA GLU A 527 10.14 3.54 -22.72
C GLU A 527 8.88 4.03 -23.44
N TYR A 528 8.43 5.27 -23.17
CA TYR A 528 7.18 5.87 -23.68
C TYR A 528 7.42 7.09 -24.55
N MET A 529 8.53 7.09 -25.32
CA MET A 529 8.90 8.17 -26.24
C MET A 529 8.04 8.18 -27.51
N GLU A 530 7.52 7.02 -27.92
CA GLU A 530 6.76 6.87 -29.15
C GLU A 530 5.26 6.73 -28.87
N ARG A 531 4.43 7.23 -29.80
CA ARG A 531 2.97 7.25 -29.65
C ARG A 531 2.37 5.86 -29.39
N HIS A 532 2.87 4.85 -30.07
CA HIS A 532 2.35 3.48 -29.91
C HIS A 532 2.67 2.87 -28.53
N THR A 533 3.75 3.31 -27.87
CA THR A 533 4.08 2.85 -26.52
C THR A 533 3.20 3.49 -25.45
N VAL A 534 2.67 4.70 -25.71
CA VAL A 534 1.71 5.36 -24.80
C VAL A 534 0.43 4.54 -24.66
N SER A 535 -0.01 3.86 -25.73
CA SER A 535 -1.17 2.96 -25.70
C SER A 535 -1.00 1.83 -24.67
N ARG A 536 0.22 1.44 -24.31
CA ARG A 536 0.46 0.44 -23.26
C ARG A 536 0.12 0.98 -21.86
N LEU A 537 0.18 2.30 -21.64
CA LEU A 537 -0.18 2.90 -20.34
C LEU A 537 -1.69 2.89 -20.08
N ILE A 538 -2.50 3.10 -21.14
CA ILE A 538 -3.97 3.24 -21.05
C ILE A 538 -4.75 2.16 -21.78
N GLY A 539 -4.07 1.12 -22.28
CA GLY A 539 -4.67 0.06 -23.11
C GLY A 539 -4.73 0.42 -24.58
N ALA A 540 -4.79 -0.60 -25.45
CA ALA A 540 -4.94 -0.42 -26.89
C ALA A 540 -6.38 -0.01 -27.24
N PRO A 541 -6.59 0.86 -28.25
CA PRO A 541 -7.93 1.19 -28.75
C PRO A 541 -8.65 -0.04 -29.32
N PRO A 542 -10.01 -0.06 -29.32
CA PRO A 542 -10.78 -1.14 -29.94
C PRO A 542 -10.35 -1.40 -31.39
N GLY A 543 -10.12 -2.69 -31.71
CA GLY A 543 -9.70 -3.13 -33.04
C GLY A 543 -8.18 -3.31 -33.22
N TYR A 544 -7.36 -2.99 -32.23
CA TYR A 544 -5.92 -3.29 -32.25
C TYR A 544 -5.60 -4.57 -31.46
N VAL A 545 -4.48 -5.21 -31.79
CA VAL A 545 -3.98 -6.40 -31.08
C VAL A 545 -3.68 -6.03 -29.64
N GLY A 546 -4.22 -6.80 -28.68
CA GLY A 546 -4.06 -6.52 -27.25
C GLY A 546 -5.14 -5.61 -26.65
N PHE A 547 -6.22 -5.31 -27.35
CA PHE A 547 -7.36 -4.53 -26.84
C PHE A 547 -7.94 -5.08 -25.53
N ASP A 548 -7.96 -6.41 -25.33
CA ASP A 548 -8.46 -7.03 -24.10
C ASP A 548 -7.53 -6.81 -22.88
N GLN A 549 -6.31 -6.36 -23.11
CA GLN A 549 -5.35 -6.04 -22.05
C GLN A 549 -5.60 -4.62 -21.56
N GLY A 550 -5.77 -4.47 -20.25
CA GLY A 550 -5.88 -3.15 -19.61
C GLY A 550 -4.60 -2.32 -19.76
N GLY A 551 -4.67 -1.04 -19.49
CA GLY A 551 -3.50 -0.17 -19.47
C GLY A 551 -2.59 -0.46 -18.28
N LEU A 552 -1.28 -0.53 -18.49
CA LEU A 552 -0.31 -0.81 -17.43
C LEU A 552 -0.39 0.18 -16.26
N LEU A 553 -0.59 1.47 -16.57
CA LEU A 553 -0.72 2.51 -15.54
C LEU A 553 -2.05 2.36 -14.77
N THR A 554 -3.16 2.19 -15.48
CA THR A 554 -4.47 2.04 -14.85
C THR A 554 -4.59 0.77 -14.04
N GLU A 555 -4.01 -0.35 -14.51
CA GLU A 555 -3.94 -1.59 -13.74
C GLU A 555 -3.07 -1.48 -12.48
N ALA A 556 -1.89 -0.86 -12.59
CA ALA A 556 -0.99 -0.69 -11.46
C ALA A 556 -1.66 0.13 -10.34
N ILE A 557 -2.33 1.23 -10.69
CA ILE A 557 -3.05 2.07 -9.72
C ILE A 557 -4.30 1.36 -9.16
N THR A 558 -5.01 0.59 -9.98
CA THR A 558 -6.16 -0.20 -9.48
C THR A 558 -5.70 -1.28 -8.49
N LYS A 559 -4.54 -1.90 -8.73
CA LYS A 559 -3.95 -2.89 -7.80
C LYS A 559 -3.40 -2.24 -6.53
N GLN A 560 -2.89 -1.01 -6.63
CA GLN A 560 -2.25 -0.25 -5.55
C GLN A 560 -2.75 1.19 -5.52
N PRO A 561 -3.99 1.43 -5.04
CA PRO A 561 -4.62 2.75 -5.06
C PRO A 561 -3.96 3.75 -4.09
N HIS A 562 -3.13 3.26 -3.16
CA HIS A 562 -2.33 4.05 -2.23
C HIS A 562 -0.85 3.80 -2.51
N CYS A 563 -0.24 4.62 -3.34
CA CYS A 563 1.15 4.46 -3.73
C CYS A 563 1.84 5.81 -4.01
N VAL A 564 3.16 5.77 -4.07
CA VAL A 564 3.94 6.81 -4.73
C VAL A 564 4.12 6.38 -6.18
N LEU A 565 3.54 7.13 -7.11
CA LEU A 565 3.75 6.95 -8.54
C LEU A 565 4.94 7.79 -8.98
N LEU A 566 6.01 7.14 -9.38
CA LEU A 566 7.22 7.77 -9.91
C LEU A 566 7.28 7.63 -11.42
N LEU A 567 7.23 8.76 -12.12
CA LEU A 567 7.45 8.88 -13.56
C LEU A 567 8.85 9.46 -13.79
N ASP A 568 9.80 8.58 -14.08
CA ASP A 568 11.22 8.95 -14.18
C ASP A 568 11.54 9.51 -15.58
N GLU A 569 12.33 10.58 -15.65
CA GLU A 569 12.75 11.26 -16.89
C GLU A 569 11.58 11.73 -17.78
N ILE A 570 10.63 12.46 -17.17
CA ILE A 570 9.37 12.88 -17.81
C ILE A 570 9.58 13.69 -19.11
N GLU A 571 10.71 14.40 -19.24
CA GLU A 571 11.08 15.15 -20.45
C GLU A 571 11.25 14.29 -21.70
N LYS A 572 11.42 12.96 -21.52
CA LYS A 572 11.54 12.01 -22.63
C LYS A 572 10.20 11.46 -23.11
N ALA A 573 9.14 11.66 -22.33
CA ALA A 573 7.83 11.14 -22.63
C ALA A 573 7.23 11.77 -23.91
N HIS A 574 6.46 10.97 -24.65
CA HIS A 574 5.66 11.50 -25.77
C HIS A 574 4.65 12.55 -25.27
N PRO A 575 4.34 13.61 -26.04
CA PRO A 575 3.39 14.66 -25.64
C PRO A 575 2.02 14.16 -25.18
N GLU A 576 1.53 13.04 -25.67
CA GLU A 576 0.26 12.46 -25.23
C GLU A 576 0.29 12.04 -23.75
N VAL A 577 1.45 11.67 -23.19
CA VAL A 577 1.57 11.35 -21.75
C VAL A 577 1.24 12.57 -20.89
N PHE A 578 1.64 13.76 -21.30
CA PHE A 578 1.31 14.99 -20.58
C PHE A 578 -0.21 15.25 -20.56
N ASN A 579 -0.93 14.92 -21.63
CA ASN A 579 -2.40 15.06 -21.66
C ASN A 579 -3.07 14.10 -20.66
N LEU A 580 -2.55 12.87 -20.52
CA LEU A 580 -3.03 11.92 -19.50
C LEU A 580 -2.77 12.45 -18.09
N LEU A 581 -1.58 12.99 -17.85
CA LEU A 581 -1.22 13.54 -16.54
C LEU A 581 -2.03 14.79 -16.19
N LEU A 582 -2.38 15.63 -17.16
CA LEU A 582 -3.30 16.76 -16.96
C LEU A 582 -4.65 16.26 -16.43
N GLN A 583 -5.21 15.21 -17.03
CA GLN A 583 -6.47 14.62 -16.57
C GLN A 583 -6.34 14.07 -15.14
N VAL A 584 -5.25 13.36 -14.84
CA VAL A 584 -4.97 12.85 -13.49
C VAL A 584 -4.88 13.98 -12.47
N MET A 585 -4.13 15.05 -12.77
CA MET A 585 -3.90 16.17 -11.86
C MET A 585 -5.15 17.03 -11.64
N ASP A 586 -6.06 17.12 -12.63
CA ASP A 586 -7.30 17.92 -12.50
C ASP A 586 -8.44 17.16 -11.83
N HIS A 587 -8.61 15.88 -12.17
CA HIS A 587 -9.79 15.09 -11.80
C HIS A 587 -9.47 13.91 -10.88
N GLY A 588 -8.18 13.66 -10.57
CA GLY A 588 -7.77 12.53 -9.75
C GLY A 588 -8.18 11.17 -10.29
N THR A 589 -8.52 11.08 -11.59
CA THR A 589 -8.98 9.84 -12.22
C THR A 589 -8.50 9.75 -13.66
N LEU A 590 -8.26 8.52 -14.11
CA LEU A 590 -7.90 8.23 -15.50
C LEU A 590 -8.75 7.07 -16.01
N THR A 591 -9.40 7.27 -17.15
CA THR A 591 -10.19 6.22 -17.81
C THR A 591 -9.35 5.60 -18.93
N ASP A 592 -9.21 4.28 -18.90
CA ASP A 592 -8.53 3.54 -19.96
C ASP A 592 -9.39 3.39 -21.22
N ASN A 593 -8.80 2.88 -22.29
CA ASN A 593 -9.52 2.66 -23.56
C ASN A 593 -10.59 1.55 -23.47
N ASN A 594 -10.58 0.73 -22.41
CA ASN A 594 -11.60 -0.27 -22.11
C ASN A 594 -12.75 0.29 -21.27
N GLY A 595 -12.70 1.58 -20.90
CA GLY A 595 -13.69 2.25 -20.08
C GLY A 595 -13.51 2.01 -18.57
N ARG A 596 -12.42 1.36 -18.12
CA ARG A 596 -12.09 1.19 -16.70
C ARG A 596 -11.54 2.48 -16.15
N LYS A 597 -12.00 2.88 -14.99
CA LYS A 597 -11.61 4.12 -14.31
C LYS A 597 -10.65 3.80 -13.17
N ALA A 598 -9.42 4.30 -13.26
CA ALA A 598 -8.43 4.24 -12.18
C ALA A 598 -8.50 5.51 -11.34
N ASP A 599 -8.41 5.36 -10.02
CA ASP A 599 -8.50 6.45 -9.04
C ASP A 599 -7.12 6.84 -8.50
N PHE A 600 -6.73 8.08 -8.71
CA PHE A 600 -5.46 8.66 -8.29
C PHE A 600 -5.56 9.56 -7.07
N ARG A 601 -6.75 9.75 -6.47
CA ARG A 601 -6.97 10.69 -5.36
C ARG A 601 -6.11 10.39 -4.13
N ASN A 602 -5.73 9.12 -3.94
CA ASN A 602 -4.85 8.69 -2.86
C ASN A 602 -3.40 8.44 -3.30
N VAL A 603 -3.04 8.82 -4.52
CA VAL A 603 -1.70 8.65 -5.11
C VAL A 603 -0.88 9.92 -4.92
N ILE A 604 0.41 9.75 -4.61
CA ILE A 604 1.41 10.82 -4.66
C ILE A 604 2.13 10.69 -6.00
N VAL A 605 1.92 11.64 -6.90
CA VAL A 605 2.55 11.65 -8.23
C VAL A 605 3.86 12.41 -8.16
N ILE A 606 4.96 11.75 -8.46
CA ILE A 606 6.31 12.32 -8.53
C ILE A 606 6.83 12.14 -9.96
N MET A 607 7.23 13.21 -10.57
CA MET A 607 7.87 13.23 -11.87
C MET A 607 9.31 13.72 -11.71
N THR A 608 10.27 13.06 -12.33
CA THR A 608 11.66 13.53 -12.30
C THR A 608 12.06 14.12 -13.64
N THR A 609 12.90 15.15 -13.62
CA THR A 609 13.48 15.73 -14.83
C THR A 609 14.93 16.12 -14.63
N ASN A 610 15.72 15.97 -15.67
CA ASN A 610 17.08 16.50 -15.76
C ASN A 610 17.14 17.83 -16.51
N ALA A 611 16.01 18.35 -17.00
CA ALA A 611 15.94 19.63 -17.69
C ALA A 611 16.49 20.77 -16.82
N GLY A 612 17.33 21.61 -17.38
CA GLY A 612 18.01 22.71 -16.68
C GLY A 612 19.29 22.32 -15.94
N ALA A 613 19.61 21.03 -15.82
CA ALA A 613 20.81 20.58 -15.12
C ALA A 613 22.11 21.03 -15.80
N GLU A 614 22.16 21.01 -17.13
CA GLU A 614 23.33 21.48 -17.90
C GLU A 614 23.55 23.00 -17.76
N THR A 615 22.47 23.77 -17.69
CA THR A 615 22.52 25.23 -17.54
C THR A 615 23.00 25.61 -16.14
N ALA A 616 22.52 24.90 -15.13
CA ALA A 616 23.01 25.04 -13.74
C ALA A 616 24.47 24.53 -13.58
N ALA A 617 24.97 23.74 -14.55
CA ALA A 617 26.33 23.20 -14.54
C ALA A 617 27.38 24.13 -15.19
N ARG A 618 26.98 25.15 -15.94
CA ARG A 618 27.91 26.07 -16.59
C ARG A 618 28.68 26.84 -15.52
N ALA A 619 30.01 26.72 -15.58
CA ALA A 619 30.88 27.52 -14.73
C ALA A 619 30.65 29.01 -15.03
N SER A 620 30.51 29.81 -14.00
CA SER A 620 30.45 31.28 -14.13
C SER A 620 31.74 31.76 -14.76
N ILE A 621 31.62 32.37 -15.96
CA ILE A 621 32.76 33.04 -16.59
C ILE A 621 32.84 34.45 -16.00
N GLY A 622 33.64 34.58 -14.90
CA GLY A 622 33.86 35.86 -14.23
C GLY A 622 34.07 35.73 -12.70
N PHE A 623 34.49 36.81 -12.06
CA PHE A 623 34.80 36.86 -10.62
C PHE A 623 33.56 36.96 -9.68
N THR A 624 32.34 36.90 -10.21
CA THR A 624 31.11 36.97 -9.45
C THR A 624 30.42 35.61 -9.49
N HIS A 625 30.14 35.03 -8.31
CA HIS A 625 29.23 33.89 -8.16
C HIS A 625 27.82 34.34 -8.56
N GLN A 626 27.41 34.02 -9.81
CA GLN A 626 26.03 34.17 -10.22
C GLN A 626 25.26 32.92 -9.79
N ASP A 627 24.14 33.14 -9.12
CA ASP A 627 23.22 32.09 -8.75
C ASP A 627 22.43 31.66 -9.98
N HIS A 628 22.84 30.53 -10.60
CA HIS A 628 22.22 29.97 -11.80
C HIS A 628 20.90 29.21 -11.53
N SER A 629 20.33 29.32 -10.33
CA SER A 629 19.05 28.71 -10.01
C SER A 629 17.89 29.29 -10.84
N SER A 630 17.96 30.58 -11.15
CA SER A 630 17.01 31.26 -12.06
C SER A 630 17.07 30.71 -13.48
N ASP A 631 18.26 30.39 -13.98
CA ASP A 631 18.48 29.90 -15.35
C ASP A 631 17.93 28.48 -15.51
N ALA A 632 18.10 27.62 -14.49
CA ALA A 632 17.52 26.28 -14.48
C ALA A 632 15.98 26.32 -14.53
N MET A 633 15.36 27.26 -13.80
CA MET A 633 13.91 27.47 -13.86
C MET A 633 13.42 27.98 -15.22
N GLU A 634 14.21 28.78 -15.92
CA GLU A 634 13.87 29.21 -17.29
C GLU A 634 13.85 28.04 -18.27
N VAL A 635 14.79 27.10 -18.16
CA VAL A 635 14.80 25.89 -19.01
C VAL A 635 13.58 25.03 -18.70
N ILE A 636 13.22 24.83 -17.42
CA ILE A 636 12.00 24.11 -17.03
C ILE A 636 10.76 24.81 -17.62
N LYS A 637 10.72 26.15 -17.58
CA LYS A 637 9.62 26.93 -18.19
C LYS A 637 9.51 26.75 -19.71
N LYS A 638 10.62 26.51 -20.39
CA LYS A 638 10.65 26.25 -21.83
C LYS A 638 10.32 24.80 -22.19
N SER A 639 10.71 23.84 -21.31
CA SER A 639 10.50 22.40 -21.56
C SER A 639 9.06 21.95 -21.28
N PHE A 640 8.37 22.60 -20.35
CA PHE A 640 7.01 22.24 -19.94
C PHE A 640 6.02 23.37 -20.18
N THR A 641 4.85 23.04 -20.72
CA THR A 641 3.80 24.03 -21.01
C THR A 641 3.33 24.74 -19.74
N PRO A 642 2.90 26.02 -19.84
CA PRO A 642 2.32 26.72 -18.69
C PRO A 642 1.15 25.97 -18.06
N GLU A 643 0.34 25.32 -18.89
CA GLU A 643 -0.81 24.52 -18.45
C GLU A 643 -0.39 23.36 -17.53
N PHE A 644 0.62 22.61 -17.92
CA PHE A 644 1.16 21.51 -17.12
C PHE A 644 1.76 22.00 -15.80
N ARG A 645 2.57 23.08 -15.85
CA ARG A 645 3.24 23.63 -14.66
C ARG A 645 2.26 24.18 -13.63
N ASN A 646 1.16 24.78 -14.05
CA ASN A 646 0.14 25.35 -13.16
C ASN A 646 -0.70 24.27 -12.42
N ARG A 647 -0.61 23.01 -12.84
CA ARG A 647 -1.28 21.88 -12.17
C ARG A 647 -0.39 21.12 -11.19
N LEU A 648 0.91 21.41 -11.23
CA LEU A 648 1.86 20.91 -10.24
C LEU A 648 1.65 21.63 -8.90
N ASP A 649 1.67 20.87 -7.80
CA ASP A 649 1.65 21.47 -6.47
C ASP A 649 2.95 22.21 -6.19
N THR A 650 4.09 21.62 -6.56
CA THR A 650 5.41 22.23 -6.34
C THR A 650 6.44 21.66 -7.31
N ILE A 651 7.34 22.52 -7.78
CA ILE A 651 8.57 22.12 -8.47
C ILE A 651 9.68 22.14 -7.42
N ILE A 652 10.23 20.98 -7.12
CA ILE A 652 11.25 20.78 -6.09
C ILE A 652 12.61 20.66 -6.75
N GLN A 653 13.52 21.57 -6.40
CA GLN A 653 14.86 21.61 -6.93
C GLN A 653 15.83 20.79 -6.09
N PHE A 654 16.55 19.88 -6.73
CA PHE A 654 17.63 19.08 -6.17
C PHE A 654 18.96 19.71 -6.53
N GLY A 655 19.75 20.08 -5.51
CA GLY A 655 21.07 20.65 -5.68
C GLY A 655 22.16 19.62 -5.94
N ARG A 656 23.35 20.09 -6.32
CA ARG A 656 24.56 19.26 -6.38
C ARG A 656 24.97 18.82 -4.99
N LEU A 657 25.53 17.62 -4.90
CA LEU A 657 26.05 17.09 -3.63
C LEU A 657 27.42 17.70 -3.33
N SER A 658 27.62 18.14 -2.08
CA SER A 658 28.94 18.55 -1.58
C SER A 658 29.82 17.31 -1.36
N HIS A 659 31.15 17.52 -1.25
CA HIS A 659 32.10 16.43 -1.02
C HIS A 659 31.80 15.65 0.28
N GLU A 660 31.39 16.36 1.34
CA GLU A 660 31.02 15.72 2.62
C GLU A 660 29.75 14.86 2.47
N VAL A 661 28.77 15.34 1.72
CA VAL A 661 27.56 14.57 1.44
C VAL A 661 27.87 13.34 0.60
N ILE A 662 28.81 13.42 -0.34
CA ILE A 662 29.26 12.27 -1.14
C ILE A 662 29.88 11.20 -0.24
N LYS A 663 30.70 11.57 0.77
CA LYS A 663 31.21 10.61 1.77
C LYS A 663 30.07 9.91 2.53
N SER A 664 29.01 10.63 2.90
CA SER A 664 27.83 10.03 3.52
C SER A 664 27.10 9.06 2.59
N VAL A 665 27.11 9.32 1.27
CA VAL A 665 26.58 8.38 0.27
C VAL A 665 27.46 7.11 0.18
N VAL A 666 28.78 7.24 0.25
CA VAL A 666 29.71 6.08 0.34
C VAL A 666 29.37 5.24 1.58
N ASP A 667 29.23 5.89 2.74
CA ASP A 667 28.88 5.21 3.98
C ASP A 667 27.56 4.45 3.88
N LYS A 668 26.57 4.99 3.17
CA LYS A 668 25.30 4.29 2.89
C LYS A 668 25.55 2.98 2.12
N PHE A 669 26.31 3.04 1.01
CA PHE A 669 26.61 1.84 0.21
C PHE A 669 27.43 0.81 0.97
N LEU A 670 28.38 1.25 1.80
CA LEU A 670 29.15 0.36 2.66
C LEU A 670 28.30 -0.30 3.73
N THR A 671 27.33 0.44 4.31
CA THR A 671 26.38 -0.10 5.28
C THR A 671 25.42 -1.10 4.62
N GLU A 672 24.96 -0.81 3.39
CA GLU A 672 24.17 -1.77 2.60
C GLU A 672 24.95 -3.06 2.30
N LEU A 673 26.24 -2.93 2.00
CA LEU A 673 27.12 -4.08 1.81
C LEU A 673 27.32 -4.85 3.13
N GLN A 674 27.56 -4.15 4.24
CA GLN A 674 27.69 -4.76 5.55
C GLN A 674 26.45 -5.59 5.92
N ALA A 675 25.24 -5.07 5.65
CA ALA A 675 23.99 -5.80 5.91
C ALA A 675 23.88 -7.09 5.07
N GLN A 676 24.42 -7.10 3.82
CA GLN A 676 24.49 -8.31 2.98
C GLN A 676 25.48 -9.35 3.49
N LEU A 677 26.49 -8.92 4.25
CA LEU A 677 27.55 -9.77 4.79
C LEU A 677 27.24 -10.30 6.21
N GLU A 678 26.17 -9.83 6.86
CA GLU A 678 25.78 -10.30 8.19
C GLU A 678 25.56 -11.82 8.25
N ASP A 679 24.83 -12.35 7.27
CA ASP A 679 24.57 -13.79 7.18
C ASP A 679 25.86 -14.63 7.01
N LYS A 680 26.94 -14.01 6.51
CA LYS A 680 28.25 -14.62 6.32
C LYS A 680 29.21 -14.40 7.49
N ARG A 681 28.76 -13.70 8.54
CA ARG A 681 29.57 -13.34 9.72
C ARG A 681 30.81 -12.53 9.36
N VAL A 682 30.76 -11.71 8.32
CA VAL A 682 31.83 -10.85 7.87
C VAL A 682 31.56 -9.42 8.25
N LEU A 683 32.51 -8.80 8.93
CA LEU A 683 32.45 -7.41 9.37
C LEU A 683 33.37 -6.55 8.51
N LEU A 684 32.90 -5.37 8.06
CA LEU A 684 33.72 -4.43 7.30
C LEU A 684 34.16 -3.27 8.17
N GLU A 685 35.45 -3.01 8.22
CA GLU A 685 36.05 -1.80 8.78
C GLU A 685 36.77 -1.03 7.67
N VAL A 686 36.27 0.15 7.35
CA VAL A 686 36.78 0.95 6.23
C VAL A 686 37.43 2.22 6.78
N THR A 687 38.67 2.49 6.38
CA THR A 687 39.40 3.70 6.81
C THR A 687 38.84 4.96 6.12
N ASP A 688 39.11 6.12 6.70
CA ASP A 688 38.70 7.41 6.13
C ASP A 688 39.40 7.72 4.80
N ALA A 689 40.63 7.21 4.62
CA ALA A 689 41.39 7.28 3.36
C ALA A 689 40.68 6.51 2.24
N ALA A 690 40.25 5.27 2.51
CA ALA A 690 39.50 4.47 1.56
C ALA A 690 38.12 5.11 1.23
N ARG A 691 37.41 5.67 2.21
CA ARG A 691 36.16 6.42 1.99
C ARG A 691 36.36 7.64 1.10
N SER A 692 37.40 8.40 1.33
CA SER A 692 37.73 9.58 0.51
C SER A 692 38.05 9.20 -0.94
N TYR A 693 38.82 8.15 -1.14
CA TYR A 693 39.10 7.61 -2.47
C TYR A 693 37.84 7.17 -3.20
N LEU A 694 36.96 6.45 -2.49
CA LEU A 694 35.68 6.00 -3.06
C LEU A 694 34.75 7.20 -3.38
N ALA A 695 34.75 8.25 -2.54
CA ALA A 695 33.97 9.45 -2.77
C ALA A 695 34.44 10.20 -4.02
N GLU A 696 35.76 10.34 -4.22
CA GLU A 696 36.34 11.01 -5.39
C GLU A 696 36.14 10.20 -6.67
N GLY A 697 36.39 8.88 -6.64
CA GLY A 697 36.26 8.02 -7.81
C GLY A 697 34.81 7.66 -8.16
N GLY A 698 33.91 7.69 -7.20
CA GLY A 698 32.50 7.31 -7.36
C GLY A 698 31.55 8.48 -7.72
N TYR A 699 32.04 9.71 -7.76
CA TYR A 699 31.27 10.88 -8.12
C TYR A 699 31.76 11.49 -9.45
N ASP A 700 30.82 11.71 -10.34
CA ASP A 700 31.03 12.37 -11.62
C ASP A 700 30.14 13.63 -11.71
N ALA A 701 30.69 14.73 -12.23
CA ALA A 701 29.98 16.02 -12.30
C ALA A 701 28.69 15.96 -13.19
N ALA A 702 28.66 15.05 -14.18
CA ALA A 702 27.54 14.87 -15.10
C ALA A 702 26.58 13.75 -14.64
N MET A 703 27.14 12.67 -14.04
CA MET A 703 26.37 11.48 -13.64
C MET A 703 26.04 11.44 -12.14
N GLY A 704 26.57 12.37 -11.35
CA GLY A 704 26.38 12.41 -9.90
C GLY A 704 26.99 11.18 -9.22
N ALA A 705 26.29 10.62 -8.22
CA ALA A 705 26.72 9.44 -7.48
C ALA A 705 26.35 8.09 -8.17
N ARG A 706 25.86 8.08 -9.41
CA ARG A 706 25.55 6.83 -10.15
C ARG A 706 26.74 5.87 -10.29
N PRO A 707 27.99 6.35 -10.59
CA PRO A 707 29.14 5.47 -10.71
C PRO A 707 29.56 4.79 -9.39
N MET A 708 29.15 5.32 -8.24
CA MET A 708 29.52 4.84 -6.90
C MET A 708 29.23 3.36 -6.68
N ALA A 709 28.02 2.92 -7.02
CA ALA A 709 27.63 1.52 -6.87
C ALA A 709 28.54 0.58 -7.67
N ARG A 710 28.91 0.99 -8.90
CA ARG A 710 29.81 0.21 -9.77
C ARG A 710 31.24 0.20 -9.23
N LEU A 711 31.72 1.34 -8.74
CA LEU A 711 33.06 1.42 -8.16
C LEU A 711 33.16 0.51 -6.92
N ILE A 712 32.18 0.53 -6.03
CA ILE A 712 32.14 -0.35 -4.86
C ILE A 712 32.02 -1.82 -5.29
N GLN A 713 31.25 -2.13 -6.33
CA GLN A 713 31.17 -3.48 -6.88
C GLN A 713 32.51 -3.98 -7.38
N ASP A 714 33.22 -3.19 -8.17
CA ASP A 714 34.48 -3.61 -8.79
C ASP A 714 35.64 -3.60 -7.79
N LYS A 715 35.72 -2.62 -6.89
CA LYS A 715 36.86 -2.43 -5.99
C LYS A 715 36.71 -3.12 -4.64
N ILE A 716 35.47 -3.40 -4.18
CA ILE A 716 35.23 -4.00 -2.86
C ILE A 716 34.52 -5.35 -2.98
N LYS A 717 33.32 -5.38 -3.63
CA LYS A 717 32.51 -6.62 -3.63
C LYS A 717 33.18 -7.77 -4.36
N ARG A 718 33.87 -7.49 -5.44
CA ARG A 718 34.52 -8.53 -6.25
C ARG A 718 35.71 -9.22 -5.53
N PRO A 719 36.68 -8.50 -4.92
CA PRO A 719 37.69 -9.14 -4.08
C PRO A 719 37.12 -9.89 -2.88
N LEU A 720 36.15 -9.29 -2.18
CA LEU A 720 35.50 -9.93 -1.04
C LEU A 720 34.77 -11.22 -1.41
N ALA A 721 34.17 -11.28 -2.59
CA ALA A 721 33.42 -12.46 -3.01
C ALA A 721 34.38 -13.70 -3.18
N GLU A 722 35.61 -13.49 -3.67
CA GLU A 722 36.62 -14.56 -3.78
C GLU A 722 37.03 -15.04 -2.40
N GLU A 723 37.29 -14.15 -1.46
CA GLU A 723 37.70 -14.51 -0.09
C GLU A 723 36.56 -15.18 0.71
N ILE A 724 35.32 -14.77 0.54
CA ILE A 724 34.17 -15.38 1.20
C ILE A 724 33.87 -16.78 0.63
N LEU A 725 34.13 -17.01 -0.66
CA LEU A 725 33.85 -18.29 -1.30
C LEU A 725 35.00 -19.30 -1.18
N PHE A 726 36.23 -18.84 -1.26
CA PHE A 726 37.40 -19.71 -1.43
C PHE A 726 38.58 -19.38 -0.52
N GLY A 727 38.55 -18.23 0.18
CA GLY A 727 39.62 -17.74 1.02
C GLY A 727 39.41 -17.95 2.52
N GLU A 728 40.12 -17.15 3.31
CA GLU A 728 40.19 -17.26 4.78
C GLU A 728 38.82 -17.00 5.48
N LEU A 729 37.89 -16.26 4.83
CA LEU A 729 36.60 -15.96 5.37
C LEU A 729 35.53 -17.04 5.10
N SER A 730 35.85 -18.10 4.39
CA SER A 730 34.87 -19.10 3.91
C SER A 730 34.25 -19.95 5.01
N GLU A 731 35.00 -20.30 6.06
CA GLU A 731 34.57 -21.25 7.10
C GLU A 731 34.05 -20.55 8.38
N HIS A 732 34.71 -19.47 8.81
CA HIS A 732 34.47 -18.88 10.13
C HIS A 732 34.00 -17.41 10.10
N GLY A 733 34.00 -16.77 8.93
CA GLY A 733 33.83 -15.33 8.83
C GLY A 733 35.01 -14.57 9.44
N GLY A 734 34.85 -13.27 9.70
CA GLY A 734 35.91 -12.46 10.29
C GLY A 734 35.71 -10.96 10.08
N VAL A 735 36.76 -10.20 10.38
CA VAL A 735 36.81 -8.75 10.17
C VAL A 735 37.68 -8.45 8.95
N VAL A 736 37.15 -7.59 8.07
CA VAL A 736 37.86 -7.12 6.87
C VAL A 736 38.21 -5.67 7.03
N HIS A 737 39.48 -5.36 7.16
CA HIS A 737 39.96 -3.98 7.20
C HIS A 737 40.28 -3.52 5.78
N ILE A 738 39.56 -2.46 5.34
CA ILE A 738 39.72 -1.89 4.01
C ILE A 738 40.42 -0.55 4.15
N ASP A 739 41.61 -0.43 3.57
CA ASP A 739 42.45 0.76 3.58
C ASP A 739 42.80 1.23 2.16
N PHE A 740 43.33 2.43 2.03
CA PHE A 740 43.85 2.95 0.78
C PHE A 740 45.31 3.30 0.92
N LYS A 741 46.18 2.56 0.25
CA LYS A 741 47.65 2.70 0.29
C LYS A 741 48.20 2.60 -1.13
N ASP A 742 49.21 3.38 -1.43
CA ASP A 742 49.95 3.37 -2.70
C ASP A 742 49.08 3.48 -3.97
N GLY A 743 47.91 4.13 -3.86
CA GLY A 743 46.99 4.35 -5.00
C GLY A 743 45.98 3.22 -5.21
N GLU A 744 45.95 2.21 -4.37
CA GLU A 744 45.04 1.07 -4.46
C GLU A 744 44.33 0.79 -3.13
N ILE A 745 43.16 0.12 -3.21
CA ILE A 745 42.43 -0.38 -2.04
C ILE A 745 43.10 -1.68 -1.61
N THR A 746 43.49 -1.75 -0.35
CA THR A 746 44.12 -2.93 0.30
C THR A 746 43.13 -3.54 1.28
N PHE A 747 43.20 -4.87 1.40
CA PHE A 747 42.39 -5.67 2.30
C PHE A 747 43.26 -6.38 3.29
N ASP A 748 42.91 -6.33 4.57
CA ASP A 748 43.52 -7.10 5.64
C ASP A 748 42.43 -7.93 6.31
N TYR A 749 42.64 -9.21 6.50
CA TYR A 749 41.63 -10.15 6.96
C TYR A 749 42.02 -10.67 8.35
N GLU A 750 41.13 -10.52 9.32
CA GLU A 750 41.26 -11.13 10.64
C GLU A 750 40.18 -12.19 10.81
N THR A 751 40.57 -13.46 10.89
CA THR A 751 39.62 -14.55 11.08
C THR A 751 39.15 -14.64 12.53
N THR A 752 37.91 -15.11 12.74
CA THR A 752 37.33 -15.25 14.11
C THR A 752 38.13 -16.25 14.97
N ALA A 753 38.93 -17.12 14.34
CA ALA A 753 39.82 -18.06 15.03
C ALA A 753 41.06 -17.37 15.67
N GLU A 754 41.50 -16.22 15.16
CA GLU A 754 42.62 -15.43 15.72
C GLU A 754 42.16 -14.46 16.82
N MET A 755 40.83 -14.20 16.93
CA MET A 755 40.23 -13.36 17.95
C MET A 755 39.84 -14.13 19.23
N ALA A 756 39.84 -15.45 19.26
CA ALA A 756 39.54 -16.31 20.38
C ALA A 756 40.80 -16.70 21.16
#